data_ec2730e71bb622c3dc1123d6c2d3bf60
#
_entry.id   ec2730e71bb622c3dc1123d6c2d3bf60
#
_cell.length_a   1.000
_cell.length_b   1.000
_cell.length_c   1.000
_cell.angle_alpha   90.00
_cell.angle_beta   90.00
_cell.angle_gamma   90.00
#
_symmetry.space_group_name_H-M   'P 1'
#
loop_
_entity.id
_entity.type
_entity.pdbx_description
1 polymer ?
#
loop_
_entity_poly.entity_id
_entity_poly.type
_entity_poly.pdbx_seq_one_letter_code
_entity_poly.pdbx_strand_id
1 'polypeptide(L)'
;VTEPAADTGAVLTAQDSLVLASMETPVEMQLVMDWLGRQRARNPDAKFDVLRLPSSNAPPTALTALVEQLESGSEAGEDRSIVPVRVFWLPAPDRGRVAKLAGLLPGRDPYHPNQRLQRHILHKDPRRARVVAGDSAKVSELRQQWRDTTVGENERDFAQFVTRRAILAMERAEYRILGPHYKSPRLVKPEILASTRFRAGLEKIPGATVEEAGKMLDELATGWSRVSVDLVSVLGRMLSRGFDPEIDYDEYQVAAMRAGLEAHPAVLLFSHRSYIDGAVVPVAMQENRLPPVHMFAGINLSFGLMGPLLRRSGAIFIRRNIGDDPLYKYVLREYVGYIVEKRFNLSWSIEGTRSRTGKMLPPKLGLMSYVADAYLDGRSEDILLQPVSISFDQLHETAEYAEYARGGEKTPEGIGWLYNFIKAQGERNYGKIYVRFPEAVSMREYLGPPHGPLAQGKDAKRLALQKMSFEVAWRILRATPVTATGLVCALLLTTRGAALTLDQLHHTLQDSLDYLDRKQTPVSTSALRLRTRDGVRAAVDALSNEHPITRVDGGREPVWYIAPDEEHAAAFYRNSVIHAFLETSIVELALAHACHTDGDRLEAFWAQAMRLRDLLKFDFYFADSAAFRANIAEEM
;
A
#
# COMPACT_ATOMS: atom_id res chain seq x y z
N VAL A 1 -24.75 -35.20 19.19
CA VAL A 1 -24.37 -34.03 20.02
C VAL A 1 -23.11 -33.45 19.37
N THR A 2 -23.31 -32.45 18.54
CA THR A 2 -22.20 -31.73 17.88
C THR A 2 -21.51 -30.86 18.91
N GLU A 3 -20.18 -30.94 19.03
CA GLU A 3 -19.38 -30.07 19.87
C GLU A 3 -19.69 -28.59 19.55
N PRO A 4 -19.93 -27.75 20.56
CA PRO A 4 -20.25 -26.35 20.35
C PRO A 4 -19.07 -25.61 19.71
N ALA A 5 -19.38 -24.59 18.90
CA ALA A 5 -18.41 -23.71 18.29
C ALA A 5 -17.35 -23.24 19.30
N ALA A 6 -16.08 -23.35 18.95
CA ALA A 6 -14.97 -23.01 19.84
C ALA A 6 -15.11 -21.59 20.41
N ASP A 7 -15.16 -21.52 21.74
CA ASP A 7 -15.29 -20.30 22.52
C ASP A 7 -13.92 -19.60 22.55
N THR A 8 -13.72 -18.62 21.67
CA THR A 8 -12.48 -17.83 21.59
C THR A 8 -12.74 -16.40 22.06
N GLY A 9 -13.28 -16.23 23.25
CA GLY A 9 -13.58 -14.90 23.78
C GLY A 9 -13.30 -14.78 25.28
N ALA A 10 -13.08 -13.58 25.72
CA ALA A 10 -12.90 -13.24 27.13
C ALA A 10 -14.05 -13.83 27.97
N VAL A 11 -13.71 -14.51 29.05
CA VAL A 11 -14.67 -14.89 30.08
C VAL A 11 -15.26 -13.59 30.63
N LEU A 12 -16.59 -13.52 30.81
CA LEU A 12 -17.22 -12.39 31.52
C LEU A 12 -16.77 -12.44 32.97
N THR A 13 -15.77 -11.65 33.30
CA THR A 13 -15.14 -11.62 34.63
C THR A 13 -15.71 -10.52 35.53
N ALA A 14 -16.36 -9.50 34.96
CA ALA A 14 -16.95 -8.42 35.72
C ALA A 14 -18.25 -8.84 36.39
N GLN A 15 -18.44 -8.45 37.66
CA GLN A 15 -19.61 -8.80 38.45
C GLN A 15 -20.91 -8.20 37.90
N ASP A 16 -20.84 -6.98 37.29
CA ASP A 16 -21.97 -6.34 36.60
C ASP A 16 -21.55 -5.86 35.21
N SER A 17 -22.25 -6.36 34.19
CA SER A 17 -21.91 -6.10 32.80
C SER A 17 -23.15 -5.80 31.94
N LEU A 18 -23.01 -4.83 31.05
CA LEU A 18 -23.95 -4.57 29.96
C LEU A 18 -23.39 -5.18 28.67
N VAL A 19 -24.01 -6.27 28.21
CA VAL A 19 -23.62 -6.92 26.96
C VAL A 19 -24.31 -6.24 25.79
N LEU A 20 -23.51 -5.58 24.93
CA LEU A 20 -23.98 -4.99 23.69
C LEU A 20 -23.79 -5.98 22.54
N ALA A 21 -24.86 -6.68 22.15
CA ALA A 21 -24.80 -7.76 21.17
C ALA A 21 -25.21 -7.30 19.76
N SER A 22 -24.32 -7.47 18.79
CA SER A 22 -24.63 -7.29 17.37
C SER A 22 -25.30 -8.56 16.85
N MET A 23 -26.62 -8.50 16.70
CA MET A 23 -27.48 -9.63 16.30
C MET A 23 -28.42 -9.14 15.19
N GLU A 24 -28.15 -9.51 13.93
CA GLU A 24 -28.97 -9.08 12.78
C GLU A 24 -30.07 -10.10 12.46
N THR A 25 -29.86 -11.38 12.80
CA THR A 25 -30.79 -12.48 12.48
C THR A 25 -31.21 -13.25 13.72
N PRO A 26 -32.38 -13.95 13.67
CA PRO A 26 -32.79 -14.87 14.75
C PRO A 26 -31.78 -16.00 15.02
N VAL A 27 -31.02 -16.42 14.01
CA VAL A 27 -29.96 -17.44 14.16
C VAL A 27 -28.82 -16.89 15.01
N GLU A 28 -28.40 -15.66 14.76
CA GLU A 28 -27.35 -15.00 15.55
C GLU A 28 -27.82 -14.74 16.98
N MET A 29 -29.07 -14.33 17.15
CA MET A 29 -29.65 -14.16 18.49
C MET A 29 -29.58 -15.46 19.28
N GLN A 30 -29.98 -16.60 18.70
CA GLN A 30 -29.90 -17.91 19.37
C GLN A 30 -28.46 -18.25 19.76
N LEU A 31 -27.49 -18.07 18.86
CA LEU A 31 -26.09 -18.36 19.14
C LEU A 31 -25.51 -17.51 20.28
N VAL A 32 -25.89 -16.22 20.34
CA VAL A 32 -25.47 -15.32 21.43
C VAL A 32 -26.13 -15.73 22.75
N MET A 33 -27.42 -16.07 22.75
CA MET A 33 -28.13 -16.51 23.97
C MET A 33 -27.57 -17.84 24.52
N ASP A 34 -27.26 -18.79 23.63
CA ASP A 34 -26.61 -20.04 24.02
C ASP A 34 -25.20 -19.80 24.60
N TRP A 35 -24.45 -18.85 24.03
CA TRP A 35 -23.15 -18.43 24.54
C TRP A 35 -23.28 -17.81 25.95
N LEU A 36 -24.21 -16.89 26.12
CA LEU A 36 -24.51 -16.27 27.43
C LEU A 36 -24.93 -17.30 28.49
N GLY A 37 -25.73 -18.31 28.11
CA GLY A 37 -26.06 -19.42 28.97
C GLY A 37 -24.82 -20.17 29.47
N ARG A 38 -23.86 -20.42 28.58
CA ARG A 38 -22.57 -21.01 28.96
C ARG A 38 -21.73 -20.10 29.88
N GLN A 39 -21.75 -18.78 29.66
CA GLN A 39 -21.05 -17.84 30.53
C GLN A 39 -21.65 -17.80 31.94
N ARG A 40 -23.00 -17.84 32.07
CA ARG A 40 -23.69 -17.93 33.36
C ARG A 40 -23.35 -19.24 34.08
N ALA A 41 -23.28 -20.36 33.37
CA ALA A 41 -22.90 -21.64 33.97
C ALA A 41 -21.44 -21.65 34.48
N ARG A 42 -20.55 -20.89 33.85
CA ARG A 42 -19.14 -20.75 34.27
C ARG A 42 -18.94 -19.75 35.41
N ASN A 43 -19.77 -18.71 35.48
CA ASN A 43 -19.74 -17.70 36.53
C ASN A 43 -21.15 -17.36 36.99
N PRO A 44 -21.70 -18.14 37.98
CA PRO A 44 -23.08 -17.98 38.45
C PRO A 44 -23.36 -16.63 39.10
N ASP A 45 -22.35 -15.97 39.65
CA ASP A 45 -22.48 -14.68 40.36
C ASP A 45 -22.47 -13.49 39.43
N ALA A 46 -22.13 -13.68 38.15
CA ALA A 46 -22.10 -12.59 37.17
C ALA A 46 -23.51 -12.15 36.78
N LYS A 47 -23.80 -10.87 37.03
CA LYS A 47 -25.01 -10.21 36.56
C LYS A 47 -24.72 -9.55 35.22
N PHE A 48 -25.58 -9.80 34.23
CA PHE A 48 -25.46 -9.09 32.95
C PHE A 48 -26.82 -8.90 32.29
N ASP A 49 -27.01 -7.67 31.84
CA ASP A 49 -28.09 -7.26 30.96
C ASP A 49 -27.63 -7.36 29.50
N VAL A 50 -28.57 -7.65 28.61
CA VAL A 50 -28.27 -7.81 27.18
C VAL A 50 -29.09 -6.81 26.38
N LEU A 51 -28.38 -5.97 25.65
CA LEU A 51 -29.01 -5.06 24.70
C LEU A 51 -28.55 -5.37 23.28
N ARG A 52 -29.47 -5.25 22.34
CA ARG A 52 -29.11 -5.26 20.92
C ARG A 52 -28.33 -3.97 20.61
N LEU A 53 -27.14 -4.14 20.06
CA LEU A 53 -26.32 -3.00 19.64
C LEU A 53 -27.05 -2.21 18.52
N PRO A 54 -27.30 -0.91 18.67
CA PRO A 54 -27.80 -0.08 17.61
C PRO A 54 -26.84 -0.05 16.42
N SER A 55 -27.35 0.12 15.20
CA SER A 55 -26.45 0.36 14.06
C SER A 55 -25.74 1.70 14.22
N SER A 56 -24.56 1.87 13.58
CA SER A 56 -23.80 3.12 13.64
C SER A 56 -24.57 4.37 13.15
N ASN A 57 -25.59 4.16 12.34
CA ASN A 57 -26.49 5.18 11.79
C ASN A 57 -27.94 4.99 12.29
N ALA A 58 -28.11 4.37 13.46
CA ALA A 58 -29.42 4.13 14.03
C ALA A 58 -30.20 5.44 14.22
N PRO A 59 -31.52 5.45 13.95
CA PRO A 59 -32.35 6.61 14.24
C PRO A 59 -32.34 6.90 15.74
N PRO A 60 -32.66 8.15 16.11
CA PRO A 60 -32.64 8.59 17.50
C PRO A 60 -33.38 7.68 18.50
N THR A 61 -34.50 7.11 18.07
CA THR A 61 -35.32 6.21 18.89
C THR A 61 -34.66 4.85 19.18
N ALA A 62 -33.75 4.38 18.33
CA ALA A 62 -33.08 3.11 18.53
C ALA A 62 -31.98 3.16 19.63
N LEU A 63 -31.58 4.35 20.06
CA LEU A 63 -30.61 4.55 21.13
C LEU A 63 -31.25 4.69 22.52
N THR A 64 -32.57 4.84 22.60
CA THR A 64 -33.28 5.13 23.87
C THR A 64 -33.02 4.08 24.94
N ALA A 65 -33.11 2.80 24.59
CA ALA A 65 -32.85 1.74 25.56
C ALA A 65 -31.39 1.71 26.05
N LEU A 66 -30.43 2.11 25.21
CA LEU A 66 -29.03 2.24 25.63
C LEU A 66 -28.84 3.44 26.56
N VAL A 67 -29.48 4.58 26.26
CA VAL A 67 -29.47 5.76 27.12
C VAL A 67 -29.99 5.43 28.49
N GLU A 68 -31.19 4.80 28.59
CA GLU A 68 -31.82 4.40 29.84
C GLU A 68 -30.90 3.50 30.68
N GLN A 69 -30.20 2.56 30.07
CA GLN A 69 -29.26 1.66 30.76
C GLN A 69 -27.97 2.38 31.21
N LEU A 70 -27.51 3.38 30.48
CA LEU A 70 -26.33 4.17 30.84
C LEU A 70 -26.65 5.17 31.98
N GLU A 71 -27.88 5.70 32.03
CA GLU A 71 -28.36 6.58 33.08
C GLU A 71 -28.65 5.81 34.40
N SER A 72 -29.37 4.70 34.33
CA SER A 72 -29.72 3.89 35.50
C SER A 72 -28.48 3.33 36.23
N GLY A 73 -27.42 2.93 35.51
CA GLY A 73 -26.17 2.52 36.12
C GLY A 73 -25.43 3.65 36.84
N SER A 74 -25.56 4.89 36.37
CA SER A 74 -24.95 6.07 36.98
C SER A 74 -25.63 6.45 38.32
N GLU A 75 -26.93 6.29 38.42
CA GLU A 75 -27.70 6.56 39.64
C GLU A 75 -27.45 5.52 40.74
N ALA A 76 -27.17 4.28 40.37
CA ALA A 76 -26.88 3.19 41.31
C ALA A 76 -25.46 3.24 41.89
N GLY A 77 -24.59 4.14 41.42
CA GLY A 77 -23.19 4.26 41.86
C GLY A 77 -22.29 3.10 41.46
N GLU A 78 -22.75 2.20 40.61
CA GLU A 78 -22.00 1.04 40.13
C GLU A 78 -21.37 1.35 38.74
N ASP A 79 -20.05 1.21 38.65
CA ASP A 79 -19.31 1.42 37.40
C ASP A 79 -19.35 0.17 36.54
N ARG A 80 -20.43 -0.01 35.79
CA ARG A 80 -20.71 -1.19 34.96
C ARG A 80 -19.69 -1.33 33.83
N SER A 81 -19.39 -2.58 33.47
CA SER A 81 -18.56 -2.91 32.31
C SER A 81 -19.41 -3.13 31.06
N ILE A 82 -19.07 -2.46 29.97
CA ILE A 82 -19.68 -2.70 28.66
C ILE A 82 -18.90 -3.77 27.92
N VAL A 83 -19.56 -4.84 27.51
CA VAL A 83 -18.97 -5.96 26.78
C VAL A 83 -19.64 -6.09 25.40
N PRO A 84 -18.95 -5.70 24.33
CA PRO A 84 -19.48 -5.87 22.97
C PRO A 84 -19.34 -7.32 22.51
N VAL A 85 -20.42 -7.89 21.94
CA VAL A 85 -20.47 -9.29 21.48
C VAL A 85 -21.04 -9.38 20.07
N ARG A 86 -20.49 -10.28 19.24
CA ARG A 86 -20.94 -10.52 17.87
C ARG A 86 -20.77 -11.97 17.44
N VAL A 87 -21.66 -12.45 16.55
CA VAL A 87 -21.46 -13.71 15.84
C VAL A 87 -20.58 -13.47 14.61
N PHE A 88 -19.55 -14.27 14.51
CA PHE A 88 -18.55 -14.24 13.46
C PHE A 88 -18.74 -15.40 12.51
N TRP A 89 -18.79 -15.14 11.19
CA TRP A 89 -18.93 -16.16 10.16
C TRP A 89 -17.62 -16.33 9.41
N LEU A 90 -16.96 -17.47 9.59
CA LEU A 90 -15.73 -17.78 8.88
C LEU A 90 -16.04 -18.28 7.46
N PRO A 91 -15.31 -17.81 6.45
CA PRO A 91 -15.39 -18.35 5.10
C PRO A 91 -14.92 -19.82 5.05
N ALA A 92 -15.38 -20.58 4.06
CA ALA A 92 -14.81 -21.90 3.79
C ALA A 92 -13.32 -21.78 3.40
N PRO A 93 -12.43 -22.68 3.85
CA PRO A 93 -11.00 -22.56 3.60
C PRO A 93 -10.63 -22.59 2.11
N ASP A 94 -11.29 -23.43 1.31
CA ASP A 94 -10.99 -23.58 -0.12
C ASP A 94 -12.04 -22.92 -0.99
N ARG A 95 -11.89 -21.60 -1.22
CA ARG A 95 -12.73 -20.89 -2.16
C ARG A 95 -12.08 -20.79 -3.52
N GLY A 96 -12.57 -21.57 -4.48
CA GLY A 96 -12.26 -21.36 -5.90
C GLY A 96 -12.67 -19.97 -6.39
N ARG A 97 -12.10 -19.53 -7.53
CA ARG A 97 -12.36 -18.20 -8.14
C ARG A 97 -13.85 -17.91 -8.33
N VAL A 98 -14.65 -18.91 -8.74
CA VAL A 98 -16.10 -18.80 -8.94
C VAL A 98 -16.83 -18.50 -7.63
N ALA A 99 -16.44 -19.13 -6.52
CA ALA A 99 -17.06 -18.87 -5.23
C ALA A 99 -16.73 -17.47 -4.66
N LYS A 100 -15.56 -16.93 -4.99
CA LYS A 100 -15.19 -15.54 -4.66
C LYS A 100 -16.06 -14.54 -5.42
N LEU A 101 -16.27 -14.76 -6.72
CA LEU A 101 -17.16 -13.94 -7.56
C LEU A 101 -18.62 -14.04 -7.10
N ALA A 102 -19.10 -15.23 -6.74
CA ALA A 102 -20.45 -15.42 -6.23
C ALA A 102 -20.72 -14.66 -4.92
N GLY A 103 -19.68 -14.39 -4.12
CA GLY A 103 -19.77 -13.59 -2.89
C GLY A 103 -20.16 -12.11 -3.12
N LEU A 104 -20.05 -11.62 -4.36
CA LEU A 104 -20.50 -10.26 -4.73
C LEU A 104 -22.04 -10.15 -4.88
N LEU A 105 -22.70 -11.28 -5.04
CA LEU A 105 -24.17 -11.28 -5.17
C LEU A 105 -24.84 -10.96 -3.82
N PRO A 106 -25.93 -10.19 -3.82
CA PRO A 106 -26.67 -9.88 -2.60
C PRO A 106 -27.01 -11.14 -1.81
N GLY A 107 -26.71 -11.13 -0.51
CA GLY A 107 -26.99 -12.25 0.40
C GLY A 107 -26.07 -13.47 0.30
N ARG A 108 -25.02 -13.43 -0.54
CA ARG A 108 -23.99 -14.46 -0.67
C ARG A 108 -22.63 -14.06 -0.08
N ASP A 109 -22.57 -12.90 0.57
CA ASP A 109 -21.36 -12.50 1.30
C ASP A 109 -21.07 -13.53 2.41
N PRO A 110 -19.95 -14.20 2.35
CA PRO A 110 -19.62 -15.28 3.28
C PRO A 110 -19.23 -14.80 4.68
N TYR A 111 -18.92 -13.50 4.80
CA TYR A 111 -18.63 -12.86 6.09
C TYR A 111 -19.89 -12.28 6.73
N HIS A 112 -20.95 -12.05 5.92
CA HIS A 112 -22.27 -11.60 6.33
C HIS A 112 -23.35 -12.45 5.65
N PRO A 113 -23.39 -13.76 5.94
CA PRO A 113 -24.34 -14.67 5.30
C PRO A 113 -25.77 -14.34 5.71
N ASN A 114 -26.71 -14.41 4.77
CA ASN A 114 -28.14 -14.30 5.09
C ASN A 114 -28.61 -15.50 5.94
N GLN A 115 -29.77 -15.39 6.57
CA GLN A 115 -30.31 -16.39 7.49
C GLN A 115 -30.36 -17.83 6.91
N ARG A 116 -30.65 -17.97 5.60
CA ARG A 116 -30.69 -19.29 4.94
C ARG A 116 -29.28 -19.88 4.86
N LEU A 117 -28.30 -19.07 4.49
CA LEU A 117 -26.91 -19.49 4.41
C LEU A 117 -26.32 -19.76 5.82
N GLN A 118 -26.71 -18.98 6.83
CA GLN A 118 -26.33 -19.21 8.24
C GLN A 118 -26.77 -20.59 8.71
N ARG A 119 -28.04 -20.97 8.47
CA ARG A 119 -28.57 -22.31 8.81
C ARG A 119 -27.83 -23.41 8.07
N HIS A 120 -27.53 -23.20 6.78
CA HIS A 120 -26.75 -24.18 6.00
C HIS A 120 -25.33 -24.34 6.54
N ILE A 121 -24.67 -23.24 6.91
CA ILE A 121 -23.32 -23.28 7.53
C ILE A 121 -23.36 -24.06 8.84
N LEU A 122 -24.33 -23.77 9.72
CA LEU A 122 -24.45 -24.45 11.00
C LEU A 122 -24.72 -25.96 10.87
N HIS A 123 -25.47 -26.35 9.84
CA HIS A 123 -25.72 -27.76 9.56
C HIS A 123 -24.49 -28.48 9.01
N LYS A 124 -23.74 -27.84 8.13
CA LYS A 124 -22.60 -28.46 7.42
C LYS A 124 -21.28 -28.37 8.19
N ASP A 125 -21.01 -27.21 8.80
CA ASP A 125 -19.77 -26.94 9.53
C ASP A 125 -20.01 -25.86 10.60
N PRO A 126 -20.54 -26.24 11.78
CA PRO A 126 -20.87 -25.30 12.85
C PRO A 126 -19.63 -24.54 13.39
N ARG A 127 -18.41 -25.05 13.20
CA ARG A 127 -17.17 -24.38 13.63
C ARG A 127 -16.90 -23.07 12.90
N ARG A 128 -17.60 -22.82 11.79
CA ARG A 128 -17.52 -21.56 11.05
C ARG A 128 -18.32 -20.42 11.66
N ALA A 129 -19.23 -20.70 12.59
CA ALA A 129 -19.93 -19.70 13.39
C ALA A 129 -19.24 -19.58 14.76
N ARG A 130 -18.74 -18.40 15.09
CA ARG A 130 -18.08 -18.13 16.37
C ARG A 130 -18.71 -16.94 17.06
N VAL A 131 -19.04 -17.07 18.33
CA VAL A 131 -19.43 -15.93 19.16
C VAL A 131 -18.16 -15.34 19.77
N VAL A 132 -17.95 -14.05 19.56
CA VAL A 132 -16.74 -13.34 19.98
C VAL A 132 -17.13 -12.15 20.82
N ALA A 133 -16.49 -12.01 21.98
CA ALA A 133 -16.53 -10.81 22.80
C ALA A 133 -15.35 -9.90 22.44
N GLY A 134 -15.62 -8.61 22.27
CA GLY A 134 -14.59 -7.58 22.17
C GLY A 134 -14.05 -7.17 23.54
N ASP A 135 -13.01 -6.32 23.53
CA ASP A 135 -12.45 -5.79 24.76
C ASP A 135 -13.53 -5.00 25.52
N SER A 136 -13.68 -5.30 26.81
CA SER A 136 -14.60 -4.59 27.69
C SER A 136 -14.00 -3.24 28.15
N ALA A 137 -14.88 -2.30 28.46
CA ALA A 137 -14.48 -1.02 29.05
C ALA A 137 -15.53 -0.58 30.09
N LYS A 138 -15.11 0.12 31.13
CA LYS A 138 -16.01 0.71 32.13
C LYS A 138 -16.74 1.92 31.59
N VAL A 139 -17.97 2.13 32.04
CA VAL A 139 -18.77 3.30 31.66
C VAL A 139 -18.06 4.58 32.01
N SER A 140 -17.43 4.67 33.20
CA SER A 140 -16.64 5.82 33.64
C SER A 140 -15.47 6.15 32.71
N GLU A 141 -14.73 5.14 32.27
CA GLU A 141 -13.61 5.27 31.33
C GLU A 141 -14.10 5.78 29.94
N LEU A 142 -15.21 5.21 29.46
CA LEU A 142 -15.80 5.64 28.19
C LEU A 142 -16.34 7.07 28.28
N ARG A 143 -16.89 7.46 29.42
CA ARG A 143 -17.39 8.83 29.65
C ARG A 143 -16.25 9.85 29.71
N GLN A 144 -15.13 9.48 30.33
CA GLN A 144 -13.93 10.31 30.33
C GLN A 144 -13.37 10.48 28.91
N GLN A 145 -13.19 9.38 28.17
CA GLN A 145 -12.73 9.42 26.78
C GLN A 145 -13.66 10.25 25.88
N TRP A 146 -14.96 10.13 26.07
CA TRP A 146 -15.94 10.91 25.31
C TRP A 146 -15.77 12.42 25.53
N ARG A 147 -15.64 12.86 26.77
CA ARG A 147 -15.42 14.28 27.12
C ARG A 147 -14.13 14.83 26.56
N ASP A 148 -13.07 14.03 26.58
CA ASP A 148 -11.74 14.44 26.13
C ASP A 148 -11.61 14.52 24.60
N THR A 149 -12.38 13.72 23.85
CA THR A 149 -12.13 13.52 22.43
C THR A 149 -13.29 13.91 21.51
N THR A 150 -14.48 14.15 22.05
CA THR A 150 -15.70 14.27 21.25
C THR A 150 -16.50 15.51 21.63
N VAL A 151 -17.09 16.17 20.65
CA VAL A 151 -18.10 17.21 20.86
C VAL A 151 -19.46 16.55 21.06
N GLY A 152 -20.06 16.74 22.21
CA GLY A 152 -21.39 16.23 22.54
C GLY A 152 -21.83 16.76 23.89
N GLU A 153 -23.12 17.08 24.07
CA GLU A 153 -23.63 17.75 25.26
C GLU A 153 -24.65 16.90 26.04
N ASN A 154 -25.12 15.78 25.46
CA ASN A 154 -26.21 15.00 26.03
C ASN A 154 -25.93 13.48 26.04
N GLU A 155 -26.70 12.75 26.85
CA GLU A 155 -26.55 11.28 27.01
C GLU A 155 -26.73 10.50 25.71
N ARG A 156 -27.49 11.05 24.77
CA ARG A 156 -27.64 10.44 23.44
C ARG A 156 -26.35 10.47 22.63
N ASP A 157 -25.58 11.57 22.69
CA ASP A 157 -24.27 11.67 22.03
C ASP A 157 -23.29 10.71 22.68
N PHE A 158 -23.36 10.56 24.01
CA PHE A 158 -22.60 9.54 24.73
C PHE A 158 -22.98 8.13 24.32
N ALA A 159 -24.27 7.79 24.20
CA ALA A 159 -24.73 6.48 23.72
C ALA A 159 -24.27 6.18 22.29
N GLN A 160 -24.22 7.18 21.41
CA GLN A 160 -23.64 7.04 20.08
C GLN A 160 -22.13 6.79 20.12
N PHE A 161 -21.42 7.46 21.01
CA PHE A 161 -19.99 7.22 21.25
C PHE A 161 -19.75 5.78 21.72
N VAL A 162 -20.50 5.32 22.72
CA VAL A 162 -20.43 3.93 23.24
C VAL A 162 -20.70 2.93 22.12
N THR A 163 -21.73 3.16 21.29
CA THR A 163 -22.05 2.31 20.13
C THR A 163 -20.87 2.21 19.18
N ARG A 164 -20.22 3.33 18.82
CA ARG A 164 -19.04 3.33 17.94
C ARG A 164 -17.87 2.59 18.57
N ARG A 165 -17.61 2.78 19.87
CA ARG A 165 -16.54 2.07 20.59
C ARG A 165 -16.78 0.58 20.65
N ALA A 166 -18.02 0.14 20.87
CA ALA A 166 -18.40 -1.27 20.87
C ALA A 166 -18.16 -1.93 19.50
N ILE A 167 -18.55 -1.27 18.40
CA ILE A 167 -18.29 -1.74 17.05
C ILE A 167 -16.79 -1.89 16.79
N LEU A 168 -15.97 -0.89 17.15
CA LEU A 168 -14.52 -0.94 16.96
C LEU A 168 -13.84 -2.02 17.81
N ALA A 169 -14.34 -2.28 19.03
CA ALA A 169 -13.83 -3.36 19.88
C ALA A 169 -14.12 -4.74 19.27
N MET A 170 -15.33 -4.94 18.73
CA MET A 170 -15.68 -6.19 18.02
C MET A 170 -14.83 -6.39 16.77
N GLU A 171 -14.52 -5.32 16.03
CA GLU A 171 -13.65 -5.41 14.87
C GLU A 171 -12.22 -5.79 15.23
N ARG A 172 -11.68 -5.25 16.34
CA ARG A 172 -10.37 -5.67 16.84
C ARG A 172 -10.34 -7.15 17.21
N ALA A 173 -11.40 -7.64 17.84
CA ALA A 173 -11.54 -9.07 18.16
C ALA A 173 -11.62 -9.93 16.88
N GLU A 174 -12.28 -9.42 15.85
CA GLU A 174 -12.37 -10.04 14.53
C GLU A 174 -11.00 -10.16 13.85
N TYR A 175 -10.13 -9.16 13.95
CA TYR A 175 -8.78 -9.23 13.40
C TYR A 175 -7.91 -10.32 14.03
N ARG A 176 -8.09 -10.57 15.33
CA ARG A 176 -7.36 -11.64 16.02
C ARG A 176 -7.71 -13.02 15.45
N ILE A 177 -8.89 -13.17 14.86
CA ILE A 177 -9.39 -14.42 14.27
C ILE A 177 -9.05 -14.54 12.79
N LEU A 178 -9.32 -13.50 12.00
CA LEU A 178 -9.14 -13.51 10.55
C LEU A 178 -7.72 -13.19 10.09
N GLY A 179 -6.94 -12.58 10.96
CA GLY A 179 -5.62 -12.06 10.63
C GLY A 179 -5.62 -10.63 10.10
N PRO A 180 -4.44 -10.01 10.04
CA PRO A 180 -4.28 -8.58 9.74
C PRO A 180 -4.68 -8.19 8.32
N HIS A 181 -4.68 -9.12 7.38
CA HIS A 181 -4.98 -8.85 5.96
C HIS A 181 -6.44 -8.45 5.67
N TYR A 182 -7.32 -8.50 6.67
CA TYR A 182 -8.69 -7.99 6.57
C TYR A 182 -8.94 -6.75 7.44
N LYS A 183 -7.90 -6.11 7.95
CA LYS A 183 -8.04 -4.88 8.70
C LYS A 183 -8.61 -3.77 7.82
N SER A 184 -9.78 -3.24 8.17
CA SER A 184 -10.49 -2.20 7.41
C SER A 184 -10.97 -1.08 8.31
N PRO A 185 -10.90 0.20 7.90
CA PRO A 185 -11.43 1.31 8.68
C PRO A 185 -12.95 1.36 8.54
N ARG A 186 -13.63 1.41 9.67
CA ARG A 186 -15.06 1.71 9.75
C ARG A 186 -15.28 2.99 10.54
N LEU A 187 -16.48 3.55 10.40
CA LEU A 187 -16.90 4.73 11.16
C LEU A 187 -16.02 5.97 10.94
N VAL A 188 -15.23 6.03 9.85
CA VAL A 188 -14.31 7.12 9.55
C VAL A 188 -15.01 8.48 9.60
N LYS A 189 -16.09 8.65 8.84
CA LYS A 189 -16.85 9.91 8.79
C LYS A 189 -17.46 10.28 10.16
N PRO A 190 -18.21 9.39 10.86
CA PRO A 190 -18.76 9.71 12.17
C PRO A 190 -17.71 10.07 13.22
N GLU A 191 -16.57 9.39 13.24
CA GLU A 191 -15.48 9.65 14.18
C GLU A 191 -14.80 10.99 13.91
N ILE A 192 -14.49 11.31 12.65
CA ILE A 192 -13.89 12.60 12.27
C ILE A 192 -14.84 13.76 12.59
N LEU A 193 -16.11 13.67 12.17
CA LEU A 193 -17.09 14.74 12.40
C LEU A 193 -17.42 14.97 13.88
N ALA A 194 -17.29 13.95 14.73
CA ALA A 194 -17.50 14.06 16.17
C ALA A 194 -16.25 14.57 16.92
N SER A 195 -15.08 14.60 16.30
CA SER A 195 -13.83 15.01 16.94
C SER A 195 -13.82 16.51 17.29
N THR A 196 -13.46 16.84 18.55
CA THR A 196 -13.25 18.23 19.02
C THR A 196 -12.21 18.95 18.18
N ARG A 197 -11.11 18.25 17.87
CA ARG A 197 -10.01 18.76 17.04
C ARG A 197 -10.50 19.15 15.63
N PHE A 198 -11.26 18.27 14.99
CA PHE A 198 -11.81 18.52 13.66
C PHE A 198 -12.72 19.74 13.67
N ARG A 199 -13.61 19.85 14.66
CA ARG A 199 -14.54 20.97 14.80
C ARG A 199 -13.82 22.31 14.99
N ALA A 200 -12.87 22.35 15.92
CA ALA A 200 -12.06 23.55 16.18
C ALA A 200 -11.21 24.01 14.98
N GLY A 201 -10.77 23.09 14.13
CA GLY A 201 -10.07 23.43 12.90
C GLY A 201 -11.00 23.90 11.79
N LEU A 202 -12.22 23.31 11.68
CA LEU A 202 -13.24 23.69 10.72
C LEU A 202 -13.72 25.14 10.92
N GLU A 203 -13.90 25.56 12.18
CA GLU A 203 -14.29 26.94 12.55
C GLU A 203 -13.31 28.01 12.07
N LYS A 204 -12.04 27.64 11.84
CA LYS A 204 -11.01 28.57 11.33
C LYS A 204 -11.10 28.80 9.82
N ILE A 205 -11.96 28.06 9.11
CA ILE A 205 -12.11 28.17 7.66
C ILE A 205 -13.38 28.97 7.36
N PRO A 206 -13.28 30.17 6.79
CA PRO A 206 -14.45 31.01 6.52
C PRO A 206 -15.50 30.32 5.64
N GLY A 207 -16.75 30.31 6.09
CA GLY A 207 -17.86 29.72 5.35
C GLY A 207 -17.94 28.20 5.34
N ALA A 208 -17.02 27.50 6.00
CA ALA A 208 -17.02 26.03 6.05
C ALA A 208 -18.14 25.50 6.96
N THR A 209 -18.84 24.49 6.51
CA THR A 209 -19.90 23.81 7.27
C THR A 209 -19.56 22.33 7.48
N VAL A 210 -20.12 21.78 8.57
CA VAL A 210 -19.98 20.33 8.87
C VAL A 210 -20.61 19.46 7.78
N GLU A 211 -21.69 19.95 7.17
CA GLU A 211 -22.39 19.24 6.11
C GLU A 211 -21.52 19.13 4.84
N GLU A 212 -20.87 20.23 4.42
CA GLU A 212 -19.96 20.24 3.28
C GLU A 212 -18.74 19.38 3.54
N ALA A 213 -18.13 19.49 4.72
CA ALA A 213 -17.03 18.61 5.14
C ALA A 213 -17.46 17.13 5.13
N GLY A 214 -18.70 16.85 5.57
CA GLY A 214 -19.28 15.52 5.53
C GLY A 214 -19.43 14.95 4.10
N LYS A 215 -19.82 15.79 3.12
CA LYS A 215 -19.87 15.41 1.69
C LYS A 215 -18.49 15.12 1.14
N MET A 216 -17.47 15.91 1.50
CA MET A 216 -16.08 15.67 1.10
C MET A 216 -15.51 14.39 1.72
N LEU A 217 -15.86 14.08 2.97
CA LEU A 217 -15.51 12.80 3.59
C LEU A 217 -16.16 11.61 2.87
N ASP A 218 -17.39 11.74 2.35
CA ASP A 218 -18.03 10.70 1.54
C ASP A 218 -17.32 10.47 0.20
N GLU A 219 -16.69 11.52 -0.38
CA GLU A 219 -15.85 11.38 -1.57
C GLU A 219 -14.56 10.61 -1.27
N LEU A 220 -13.95 10.84 -0.11
CA LEU A 220 -12.66 10.27 0.29
C LEU A 220 -12.80 8.88 0.94
N ALA A 221 -13.84 8.69 1.77
CA ALA A 221 -13.98 7.47 2.55
C ALA A 221 -14.15 6.23 1.67
N THR A 222 -13.41 5.20 2.02
CA THR A 222 -13.49 3.91 1.35
C THR A 222 -14.64 3.09 1.93
N GLY A 223 -15.53 2.60 1.07
CA GLY A 223 -16.60 1.68 1.47
C GLY A 223 -16.07 0.24 1.57
N TRP A 224 -15.14 -0.03 2.47
CA TRP A 224 -14.37 -1.25 2.56
C TRP A 224 -15.22 -2.52 2.61
N SER A 225 -14.91 -3.49 1.73
CA SER A 225 -15.55 -4.80 1.68
C SER A 225 -14.49 -5.89 1.49
N ARG A 226 -14.53 -6.93 2.34
CA ARG A 226 -13.61 -8.08 2.23
C ARG A 226 -13.74 -8.80 0.90
N VAL A 227 -14.95 -8.93 0.40
CA VAL A 227 -15.20 -9.52 -0.92
C VAL A 227 -14.57 -8.70 -2.03
N SER A 228 -14.61 -7.36 -1.93
CA SER A 228 -13.97 -6.48 -2.91
C SER A 228 -12.44 -6.58 -2.86
N VAL A 229 -11.85 -6.73 -1.67
CA VAL A 229 -10.40 -6.98 -1.50
C VAL A 229 -9.99 -8.28 -2.19
N ASP A 230 -10.74 -9.37 -1.94
CA ASP A 230 -10.49 -10.65 -2.59
C ASP A 230 -10.63 -10.57 -4.13
N LEU A 231 -11.60 -9.80 -4.61
CA LEU A 231 -11.83 -9.63 -6.05
C LEU A 231 -10.75 -8.79 -6.73
N VAL A 232 -10.31 -7.71 -6.09
CA VAL A 232 -9.21 -6.87 -6.62
C VAL A 232 -7.93 -7.68 -6.76
N SER A 233 -7.66 -8.61 -5.87
CA SER A 233 -6.52 -9.53 -6.02
C SER A 233 -6.70 -10.48 -7.22
N VAL A 234 -7.91 -10.98 -7.47
CA VAL A 234 -8.19 -11.78 -8.67
C VAL A 234 -7.98 -10.94 -9.93
N LEU A 235 -8.48 -9.70 -9.93
CA LEU A 235 -8.29 -8.76 -11.03
C LEU A 235 -6.81 -8.42 -11.25
N GLY A 236 -6.07 -8.16 -10.17
CA GLY A 236 -4.62 -7.94 -10.24
C GLY A 236 -3.89 -9.09 -10.92
N ARG A 237 -4.22 -10.34 -10.55
CA ARG A 237 -3.67 -11.52 -11.23
C ARG A 237 -4.12 -11.67 -12.69
N MET A 238 -5.30 -11.19 -13.05
CA MET A 238 -5.74 -11.14 -14.45
C MET A 238 -4.96 -10.11 -15.26
N LEU A 239 -4.66 -8.95 -14.65
CA LEU A 239 -3.84 -7.90 -15.26
C LEU A 239 -2.37 -8.33 -15.43
N SER A 240 -1.88 -9.23 -14.61
CA SER A 240 -0.52 -9.78 -14.68
C SER A 240 -0.42 -11.13 -15.39
N ARG A 241 -1.43 -11.53 -16.18
CA ARG A 241 -1.47 -12.88 -16.84
C ARG A 241 -0.33 -13.15 -17.82
N GLY A 242 0.26 -12.10 -18.39
CA GLY A 242 1.42 -12.20 -19.27
C GLY A 242 2.75 -12.38 -18.54
N PHE A 243 2.74 -12.36 -17.21
CA PHE A 243 3.91 -12.61 -16.37
C PHE A 243 3.86 -13.99 -15.74
N ASP A 244 5.00 -14.46 -15.29
CA ASP A 244 5.08 -15.67 -14.48
C ASP A 244 4.09 -15.58 -13.30
N PRO A 245 3.44 -16.70 -12.91
CA PRO A 245 2.43 -16.69 -11.85
C PRO A 245 2.96 -16.25 -10.49
N GLU A 246 4.25 -16.44 -10.24
CA GLU A 246 4.93 -16.12 -8.99
C GLU A 246 5.65 -14.78 -9.12
N ILE A 247 5.30 -13.84 -8.24
CA ILE A 247 6.07 -12.61 -8.05
C ILE A 247 7.33 -12.97 -7.25
N ASP A 248 8.47 -12.44 -7.69
CA ASP A 248 9.76 -12.67 -7.04
C ASP A 248 9.94 -11.68 -5.87
N TYR A 249 9.97 -12.21 -4.64
CA TYR A 249 10.16 -11.47 -3.40
C TYR A 249 11.51 -11.82 -2.75
N ASP A 250 12.01 -10.91 -1.93
CA ASP A 250 13.04 -11.19 -0.94
C ASP A 250 12.36 -11.51 0.41
N GLU A 251 12.46 -12.76 0.87
CA GLU A 251 11.78 -13.22 2.09
C GLU A 251 12.26 -12.50 3.35
N TYR A 252 13.54 -12.12 3.41
CA TYR A 252 14.10 -11.36 4.54
C TYR A 252 13.51 -9.96 4.60
N GLN A 253 13.40 -9.30 3.46
CA GLN A 253 12.77 -7.98 3.37
C GLN A 253 11.28 -8.04 3.73
N VAL A 254 10.57 -9.07 3.30
CA VAL A 254 9.16 -9.29 3.68
C VAL A 254 9.03 -9.49 5.19
N ALA A 255 9.93 -10.27 5.81
CA ALA A 255 9.91 -10.50 7.26
C ALA A 255 10.21 -9.20 8.04
N ALA A 256 11.20 -8.42 7.60
CA ALA A 256 11.54 -7.12 8.20
C ALA A 256 10.37 -6.12 8.08
N MET A 257 9.75 -6.04 6.89
CA MET A 257 8.56 -5.22 6.68
C MET A 257 7.40 -5.63 7.60
N ARG A 258 7.16 -6.94 7.78
CA ARG A 258 6.13 -7.45 8.70
C ARG A 258 6.34 -6.93 10.12
N ALA A 259 7.57 -7.05 10.65
CA ALA A 259 7.93 -6.54 11.98
C ALA A 259 7.71 -5.02 12.09
N GLY A 260 8.08 -4.26 11.06
CA GLY A 260 7.83 -2.81 11.01
C GLY A 260 6.34 -2.46 11.05
N LEU A 261 5.51 -3.15 10.28
CA LEU A 261 4.05 -2.93 10.22
C LEU A 261 3.33 -3.32 11.52
N GLU A 262 3.89 -4.25 12.31
CA GLU A 262 3.40 -4.59 13.63
C GLU A 262 3.71 -3.48 14.65
N ALA A 263 4.87 -2.84 14.52
CA ALA A 263 5.31 -1.78 15.42
C ALA A 263 4.65 -0.43 15.13
N HIS A 264 4.59 0.00 13.86
CA HIS A 264 4.15 1.34 13.46
C HIS A 264 3.26 1.31 12.21
N PRO A 265 2.39 2.32 12.00
CA PRO A 265 1.73 2.52 10.71
C PRO A 265 2.78 2.85 9.64
N ALA A 266 2.52 2.41 8.41
CA ALA A 266 3.45 2.64 7.32
C ALA A 266 2.81 3.29 6.10
N VAL A 267 3.64 3.99 5.34
CA VAL A 267 3.33 4.52 4.02
C VAL A 267 4.20 3.78 3.00
N LEU A 268 3.59 2.96 2.17
CA LEU A 268 4.26 2.23 1.11
C LEU A 268 4.41 3.13 -0.12
N LEU A 269 5.64 3.45 -0.45
CA LEU A 269 6.00 4.36 -1.54
C LEU A 269 6.65 3.57 -2.66
N PHE A 270 5.92 3.40 -3.78
CA PHE A 270 6.42 2.59 -4.89
C PHE A 270 6.86 3.44 -6.09
N SER A 271 7.81 2.89 -6.87
CA SER A 271 8.16 3.39 -8.20
C SER A 271 7.04 3.09 -9.20
N HIS A 272 6.77 3.99 -10.14
CA HIS A 272 5.64 3.84 -11.06
C HIS A 272 6.11 3.78 -12.53
N ARG A 273 6.12 2.59 -13.10
CA ARG A 273 6.60 2.31 -14.47
C ARG A 273 5.55 1.67 -15.36
N SER A 274 4.53 1.02 -14.75
CA SER A 274 3.48 0.29 -15.47
C SER A 274 2.08 0.62 -14.93
N TYR A 275 1.07 0.38 -15.75
CA TYR A 275 -0.34 0.42 -15.32
C TYR A 275 -0.66 -0.58 -14.21
N ILE A 276 0.06 -1.70 -14.17
CA ILE A 276 -0.18 -2.78 -13.21
C ILE A 276 0.46 -2.54 -11.84
N ASP A 277 1.36 -1.57 -11.67
CA ASP A 277 2.03 -1.31 -10.37
C ASP A 277 1.02 -1.14 -9.23
N GLY A 278 -0.07 -0.39 -9.50
CA GLY A 278 -1.15 -0.20 -8.54
C GLY A 278 -1.90 -1.50 -8.18
N ALA A 279 -1.85 -2.53 -9.01
CA ALA A 279 -2.41 -3.85 -8.71
C ALA A 279 -1.39 -4.78 -8.05
N VAL A 280 -0.10 -4.63 -8.36
CA VAL A 280 1.00 -5.45 -7.80
C VAL A 280 1.11 -5.24 -6.28
N VAL A 281 1.04 -4.00 -5.78
CA VAL A 281 1.17 -3.72 -4.33
C VAL A 281 0.10 -4.45 -3.50
N PRO A 282 -1.21 -4.33 -3.76
CA PRO A 282 -2.23 -5.08 -3.03
C PRO A 282 -2.07 -6.60 -3.15
N VAL A 283 -1.66 -7.11 -4.31
CA VAL A 283 -1.39 -8.54 -4.52
C VAL A 283 -0.23 -8.98 -3.63
N ALA A 284 0.88 -8.23 -3.63
CA ALA A 284 2.04 -8.52 -2.80
C ALA A 284 1.69 -8.53 -1.30
N MET A 285 0.89 -7.57 -0.82
CA MET A 285 0.43 -7.54 0.57
C MET A 285 -0.40 -8.78 0.91
N GLN A 286 -1.29 -9.20 0.01
CA GLN A 286 -2.15 -10.36 0.25
C GLN A 286 -1.38 -11.68 0.20
N GLU A 287 -0.50 -11.89 -0.77
CA GLU A 287 0.30 -13.13 -0.91
C GLU A 287 1.19 -13.34 0.30
N ASN A 288 1.75 -12.26 0.83
CA ASN A 288 2.59 -12.28 2.03
C ASN A 288 1.81 -12.16 3.35
N ARG A 289 0.46 -12.20 3.32
CA ARG A 289 -0.42 -12.09 4.50
C ARG A 289 -0.13 -10.84 5.34
N LEU A 290 0.23 -9.74 4.70
CA LEU A 290 0.46 -8.44 5.32
C LEU A 290 -0.85 -7.64 5.42
N PRO A 291 -0.94 -6.65 6.34
CA PRO A 291 -2.09 -5.77 6.42
C PRO A 291 -2.35 -5.05 5.10
N PRO A 292 -3.63 -4.86 4.69
CA PRO A 292 -3.93 -4.17 3.45
C PRO A 292 -3.54 -2.70 3.51
N VAL A 293 -3.41 -2.09 2.33
CA VAL A 293 -3.05 -0.69 2.17
C VAL A 293 -4.20 0.13 1.61
N HIS A 294 -4.34 1.36 2.09
CA HIS A 294 -5.19 2.37 1.46
C HIS A 294 -4.39 3.07 0.37
N MET A 295 -4.78 2.82 -0.88
CA MET A 295 -4.04 3.33 -2.03
C MET A 295 -4.66 4.62 -2.56
N PHE A 296 -3.88 5.69 -2.61
CA PHE A 296 -4.28 6.89 -3.32
C PHE A 296 -4.26 6.67 -4.82
N ALA A 297 -5.38 6.95 -5.46
CA ALA A 297 -5.57 6.79 -6.89
C ALA A 297 -6.13 8.05 -7.53
N GLY A 298 -5.76 8.29 -8.79
CA GLY A 298 -6.38 9.36 -9.57
C GLY A 298 -7.83 9.04 -9.92
N ILE A 299 -8.69 10.06 -9.92
CA ILE A 299 -10.13 9.91 -10.20
C ILE A 299 -10.44 9.31 -11.57
N ASN A 300 -9.47 9.35 -12.51
CA ASN A 300 -9.60 8.71 -13.83
C ASN A 300 -9.76 7.18 -13.78
N LEU A 301 -9.35 6.52 -12.69
CA LEU A 301 -9.59 5.09 -12.48
C LEU A 301 -10.99 4.79 -11.93
N SER A 302 -11.79 5.82 -11.63
CA SER A 302 -13.15 5.70 -11.08
C SER A 302 -14.22 5.57 -12.18
N PHE A 303 -13.96 4.82 -13.25
CA PHE A 303 -14.92 4.62 -14.33
C PHE A 303 -15.78 3.35 -14.15
N GLY A 304 -17.03 3.41 -14.57
CA GLY A 304 -17.97 2.29 -14.58
C GLY A 304 -18.07 1.56 -13.25
N LEU A 305 -18.01 0.24 -13.28
CA LEU A 305 -18.04 -0.62 -12.08
C LEU A 305 -16.70 -0.68 -11.34
N MET A 306 -15.59 -0.22 -11.97
CA MET A 306 -14.27 -0.24 -11.37
C MET A 306 -14.15 0.73 -10.21
N GLY A 307 -14.69 1.94 -10.33
CA GLY A 307 -14.66 2.93 -9.26
C GLY A 307 -15.21 2.42 -7.93
N PRO A 308 -16.47 1.96 -7.89
CA PRO A 308 -17.06 1.36 -6.68
C PRO A 308 -16.29 0.13 -6.16
N LEU A 309 -15.76 -0.72 -7.05
CA LEU A 309 -14.97 -1.90 -6.66
C LEU A 309 -13.67 -1.49 -5.98
N LEU A 310 -12.88 -0.62 -6.63
CA LEU A 310 -11.61 -0.14 -6.09
C LEU A 310 -11.80 0.65 -4.79
N ARG A 311 -12.84 1.50 -4.72
CA ARG A 311 -13.19 2.21 -3.49
C ARG A 311 -13.47 1.24 -2.33
N ARG A 312 -14.23 0.16 -2.58
CA ARG A 312 -14.53 -0.87 -1.59
C ARG A 312 -13.35 -1.79 -1.27
N SER A 313 -12.25 -1.70 -1.99
CA SER A 313 -11.00 -2.42 -1.71
C SER A 313 -9.91 -1.54 -1.09
N GLY A 314 -10.20 -0.28 -0.76
CA GLY A 314 -9.27 0.62 -0.10
C GLY A 314 -8.69 1.72 -0.97
N ALA A 315 -9.14 1.89 -2.23
CA ALA A 315 -8.70 3.01 -3.05
C ALA A 315 -9.34 4.33 -2.58
N ILE A 316 -8.49 5.31 -2.30
CA ILE A 316 -8.86 6.68 -1.97
C ILE A 316 -8.72 7.52 -3.23
N PHE A 317 -9.84 7.97 -3.79
CA PHE A 317 -9.81 8.83 -4.97
C PHE A 317 -9.67 10.29 -4.56
N ILE A 318 -8.62 10.93 -5.05
CA ILE A 318 -8.37 12.36 -4.83
C ILE A 318 -8.60 13.17 -6.11
N ARG A 319 -9.07 14.39 -5.94
CA ARG A 319 -9.24 15.35 -7.03
C ARG A 319 -7.86 15.68 -7.63
N ARG A 320 -7.75 15.70 -8.96
CA ARG A 320 -6.48 16.05 -9.64
C ARG A 320 -6.06 17.49 -9.39
N ASN A 321 -7.02 18.41 -9.45
CA ASN A 321 -6.85 19.82 -9.11
C ASN A 321 -7.55 20.08 -7.78
N ILE A 322 -6.79 20.02 -6.70
CA ILE A 322 -7.27 20.41 -5.37
C ILE A 322 -7.46 21.94 -5.33
N GLY A 323 -6.79 22.66 -6.28
CA GLY A 323 -6.87 24.12 -6.39
C GLY A 323 -6.53 24.81 -5.09
N ASP A 324 -7.20 25.94 -4.83
CA ASP A 324 -7.13 26.67 -3.56
C ASP A 324 -8.35 26.43 -2.66
N ASP A 325 -8.99 25.23 -2.74
CA ASP A 325 -10.07 24.86 -1.84
C ASP A 325 -9.51 24.53 -0.43
N PRO A 326 -9.60 25.47 0.52
CA PRO A 326 -9.02 25.29 1.85
C PRO A 326 -9.78 24.23 2.65
N LEU A 327 -11.10 24.08 2.41
CA LEU A 327 -11.92 23.10 3.10
C LEU A 327 -11.55 21.68 2.65
N TYR A 328 -11.40 21.46 1.34
CA TYR A 328 -10.99 20.13 0.84
C TYR A 328 -9.59 19.74 1.33
N LYS A 329 -8.63 20.67 1.30
CA LYS A 329 -7.28 20.44 1.85
C LYS A 329 -7.33 20.06 3.32
N TYR A 330 -8.15 20.76 4.11
CA TYR A 330 -8.31 20.49 5.53
C TYR A 330 -8.93 19.10 5.76
N VAL A 331 -10.04 18.80 5.08
CA VAL A 331 -10.73 17.50 5.19
C VAL A 331 -9.81 16.35 4.79
N LEU A 332 -9.06 16.50 3.69
CA LEU A 332 -8.09 15.48 3.25
C LEU A 332 -6.97 15.28 4.28
N ARG A 333 -6.43 16.36 4.86
CA ARG A 333 -5.41 16.29 5.92
C ARG A 333 -5.93 15.54 7.14
N GLU A 334 -7.14 15.87 7.61
CA GLU A 334 -7.75 15.22 8.77
C GLU A 334 -8.10 13.75 8.49
N TYR A 335 -8.52 13.43 7.27
CA TYR A 335 -8.76 12.05 6.83
C TYR A 335 -7.46 11.23 6.83
N VAL A 336 -6.37 11.74 6.26
CA VAL A 336 -5.04 11.10 6.30
C VAL A 336 -4.58 10.91 7.74
N GLY A 337 -4.71 11.94 8.57
CA GLY A 337 -4.36 11.88 9.98
C GLY A 337 -5.15 10.82 10.74
N TYR A 338 -6.45 10.68 10.48
CA TYR A 338 -7.28 9.63 11.08
C TYR A 338 -6.81 8.23 10.68
N ILE A 339 -6.53 8.01 9.40
CA ILE A 339 -6.05 6.71 8.90
C ILE A 339 -4.74 6.31 9.60
N VAL A 340 -3.80 7.24 9.72
CA VAL A 340 -2.51 7.03 10.42
C VAL A 340 -2.71 6.76 11.91
N GLU A 341 -3.53 7.58 12.60
CA GLU A 341 -3.86 7.43 14.03
C GLU A 341 -4.45 6.05 14.34
N LYS A 342 -5.29 5.52 13.46
CA LYS A 342 -5.86 4.17 13.59
C LYS A 342 -4.93 3.07 13.10
N ARG A 343 -3.65 3.42 12.78
CA ARG A 343 -2.61 2.50 12.34
C ARG A 343 -2.97 1.70 11.09
N PHE A 344 -3.64 2.36 10.12
CA PHE A 344 -3.83 1.83 8.78
C PHE A 344 -2.69 2.26 7.88
N ASN A 345 -2.29 1.36 6.98
CA ASN A 345 -1.22 1.63 6.03
C ASN A 345 -1.75 2.37 4.81
N LEU A 346 -0.96 3.32 4.34
CA LEU A 346 -1.21 4.10 3.12
C LEU A 346 -0.28 3.63 2.00
N SER A 347 -0.64 3.87 0.74
CA SER A 347 0.23 3.62 -0.39
C SER A 347 -0.04 4.58 -1.54
N TRP A 348 1.02 5.03 -2.21
CA TRP A 348 0.97 5.76 -3.48
C TRP A 348 2.32 5.72 -4.19
N SER A 349 2.31 6.06 -5.49
CA SER A 349 3.57 6.28 -6.19
C SER A 349 4.28 7.52 -5.67
N ILE A 350 5.52 7.38 -5.23
CA ILE A 350 6.33 8.51 -4.75
C ILE A 350 6.52 9.58 -5.84
N GLU A 351 6.48 9.19 -7.10
CA GLU A 351 6.62 10.01 -8.29
C GLU A 351 5.34 10.81 -8.62
N GLY A 352 4.18 10.38 -8.11
CA GLY A 352 2.88 10.99 -8.37
C GLY A 352 2.36 10.85 -9.80
N THR A 353 3.18 10.31 -10.71
CA THR A 353 2.82 9.97 -12.09
C THR A 353 3.72 8.85 -12.59
N ARG A 354 3.32 8.18 -13.68
CA ARG A 354 4.09 7.08 -14.26
C ARG A 354 5.28 7.59 -15.07
N SER A 355 6.47 7.03 -14.84
CA SER A 355 7.64 7.25 -15.68
C SER A 355 7.47 6.56 -17.02
N ARG A 356 7.68 7.29 -18.10
CA ARG A 356 7.67 6.77 -19.48
C ARG A 356 9.07 6.67 -20.08
N THR A 357 10.07 7.07 -19.33
CA THR A 357 11.47 7.02 -19.75
C THR A 357 12.26 5.88 -19.11
N GLY A 358 11.65 5.16 -18.14
CA GLY A 358 12.35 4.17 -17.33
C GLY A 358 13.15 4.76 -16.17
N LYS A 359 13.49 6.05 -16.17
CA LYS A 359 14.11 6.75 -15.03
C LYS A 359 13.08 7.00 -13.94
N MET A 360 13.50 6.98 -12.70
CA MET A 360 12.67 7.40 -11.58
C MET A 360 12.49 8.91 -11.56
N LEU A 361 11.24 9.38 -11.46
CA LEU A 361 10.91 10.80 -11.43
C LEU A 361 11.09 11.40 -10.02
N PRO A 362 11.25 12.72 -9.90
CA PRO A 362 11.38 13.38 -8.60
C PRO A 362 10.17 13.15 -7.69
N PRO A 363 10.39 12.91 -6.38
CA PRO A 363 9.33 12.71 -5.40
C PRO A 363 8.34 13.88 -5.33
N LYS A 364 7.05 13.57 -5.22
CA LYS A 364 5.98 14.54 -4.98
C LYS A 364 5.65 14.61 -3.49
N LEU A 365 5.76 15.80 -2.91
CA LEU A 365 5.66 16.01 -1.46
C LEU A 365 4.24 16.27 -0.96
N GLY A 366 3.22 16.41 -1.82
CA GLY A 366 1.87 16.81 -1.43
C GLY A 366 1.25 15.91 -0.37
N LEU A 367 1.04 14.62 -0.66
CA LEU A 367 0.50 13.65 0.30
C LEU A 367 1.45 13.41 1.46
N MET A 368 2.76 13.40 1.20
CA MET A 368 3.77 13.25 2.24
C MET A 368 3.68 14.34 3.31
N SER A 369 3.37 15.59 2.92
CA SER A 369 3.21 16.68 3.87
C SER A 369 2.03 16.47 4.82
N TYR A 370 0.92 15.88 4.37
CA TYR A 370 -0.21 15.56 5.24
C TYR A 370 0.11 14.45 6.26
N VAL A 371 0.88 13.45 5.83
CA VAL A 371 1.35 12.40 6.74
C VAL A 371 2.33 12.97 7.78
N ALA A 372 3.26 13.84 7.34
CA ALA A 372 4.18 14.51 8.25
C ALA A 372 3.46 15.45 9.23
N ASP A 373 2.41 16.15 8.78
CA ASP A 373 1.56 16.94 9.68
C ASP A 373 0.91 16.06 10.74
N ALA A 374 0.36 14.90 10.34
CA ALA A 374 -0.23 13.95 11.28
C ALA A 374 0.80 13.43 12.30
N TYR A 375 2.02 13.12 11.87
CA TYR A 375 3.12 12.72 12.74
C TYR A 375 3.50 13.83 13.72
N LEU A 376 3.79 15.03 13.23
CA LEU A 376 4.19 16.16 14.04
C LEU A 376 3.09 16.62 15.01
N ASP A 377 1.83 16.39 14.66
CA ASP A 377 0.66 16.61 15.51
C ASP A 377 0.47 15.51 16.59
N GLY A 378 1.39 14.52 16.69
CA GLY A 378 1.37 13.48 17.71
C GLY A 378 0.34 12.37 17.49
N ARG A 379 -0.17 12.18 16.27
CA ARG A 379 -1.15 11.10 15.98
C ARG A 379 -0.52 9.70 15.92
N SER A 380 0.79 9.62 15.87
CA SER A 380 1.57 8.38 15.95
C SER A 380 2.93 8.66 16.59
N GLU A 381 3.48 7.69 17.31
CA GLU A 381 4.84 7.76 17.88
C GLU A 381 5.92 7.76 16.80
N ASP A 382 5.69 7.01 15.73
CA ASP A 382 6.47 7.03 14.50
C ASP A 382 5.59 6.59 13.32
N ILE A 383 6.02 6.92 12.11
CA ILE A 383 5.42 6.48 10.85
C ILE A 383 6.57 6.00 9.95
N LEU A 384 6.47 4.77 9.49
CA LEU A 384 7.47 4.21 8.60
C LEU A 384 7.16 4.53 7.14
N LEU A 385 8.12 5.10 6.43
CA LEU A 385 8.08 5.18 4.98
C LEU A 385 8.72 3.92 4.42
N GLN A 386 7.91 3.00 3.91
CA GLN A 386 8.37 1.74 3.33
C GLN A 386 8.62 1.93 1.84
N PRO A 387 9.89 1.93 1.40
CA PRO A 387 10.18 1.95 -0.03
C PRO A 387 9.73 0.64 -0.67
N VAL A 388 9.18 0.70 -1.89
CA VAL A 388 8.78 -0.47 -2.66
C VAL A 388 9.32 -0.35 -4.07
N SER A 389 10.25 -1.20 -4.43
CA SER A 389 10.72 -1.34 -5.80
C SER A 389 9.86 -2.35 -6.54
N ILE A 390 9.31 -1.94 -7.68
CA ILE A 390 8.59 -2.82 -8.61
C ILE A 390 9.34 -2.77 -9.92
N SER A 391 9.78 -3.93 -10.41
CA SER A 391 10.44 -4.05 -11.71
C SER A 391 9.95 -5.28 -12.47
N PHE A 392 10.14 -5.26 -13.76
CA PHE A 392 9.61 -6.23 -14.73
C PHE A 392 10.72 -6.64 -15.68
N ASP A 393 10.71 -7.88 -16.13
CA ASP A 393 11.61 -8.30 -17.21
C ASP A 393 11.27 -7.55 -18.49
N GLN A 394 9.99 -7.50 -18.86
CA GLN A 394 9.48 -6.74 -20.01
C GLN A 394 8.15 -6.08 -19.67
N LEU A 395 7.75 -5.07 -20.44
CA LEU A 395 6.48 -4.35 -20.31
C LEU A 395 5.79 -4.22 -21.67
N HIS A 396 4.47 -4.44 -21.66
CA HIS A 396 3.63 -4.22 -22.83
C HIS A 396 3.64 -2.75 -23.30
N GLU A 397 3.70 -1.82 -22.34
CA GLU A 397 3.54 -0.39 -22.58
C GLU A 397 4.74 0.32 -23.21
N THR A 398 5.86 -0.37 -23.40
CA THR A 398 7.09 0.26 -23.93
C THR A 398 6.93 0.82 -25.34
N ALA A 399 6.13 0.18 -26.18
CA ALA A 399 5.79 0.68 -27.53
C ALA A 399 4.99 2.01 -27.43
N GLU A 400 3.98 2.08 -26.55
CA GLU A 400 3.21 3.31 -26.28
C GLU A 400 4.13 4.43 -25.77
N TYR A 401 5.08 4.09 -24.88
CA TYR A 401 6.05 5.08 -24.37
C TYR A 401 7.00 5.60 -25.44
N ALA A 402 7.44 4.74 -26.35
CA ALA A 402 8.27 5.13 -27.48
C ALA A 402 7.51 6.04 -28.45
N GLU A 403 6.24 5.74 -28.74
CA GLU A 403 5.37 6.59 -29.57
C GLU A 403 5.14 7.96 -28.91
N TYR A 404 4.85 7.98 -27.62
CA TYR A 404 4.71 9.23 -26.87
C TYR A 404 6.00 10.06 -26.87
N ALA A 405 7.18 9.43 -26.73
CA ALA A 405 8.47 10.11 -26.80
C ALA A 405 8.73 10.77 -28.18
N ARG A 406 8.13 10.22 -29.24
CA ARG A 406 8.16 10.78 -30.60
C ARG A 406 7.09 11.87 -30.88
N GLY A 407 6.31 12.24 -29.85
CA GLY A 407 5.27 13.27 -29.94
C GLY A 407 3.86 12.74 -30.18
N GLY A 408 3.61 11.45 -30.03
CA GLY A 408 2.29 10.85 -30.10
C GLY A 408 1.35 11.30 -28.96
N GLU A 409 0.04 11.19 -29.18
CA GLU A 409 -0.97 11.56 -28.19
C GLU A 409 -1.20 10.45 -27.16
N LYS A 410 -1.61 10.87 -25.96
CA LYS A 410 -1.95 9.93 -24.88
C LYS A 410 -3.28 9.24 -25.17
N THR A 411 -3.31 7.91 -25.19
CA THR A 411 -4.54 7.12 -25.29
C THR A 411 -5.40 7.30 -24.03
N PRO A 412 -6.69 7.66 -24.15
CA PRO A 412 -7.59 7.78 -23.00
C PRO A 412 -7.83 6.42 -22.32
N GLU A 413 -7.70 6.41 -20.99
CA GLU A 413 -7.97 5.22 -20.17
C GLU A 413 -9.50 5.05 -19.97
N GLY A 414 -10.05 3.89 -20.37
CA GLY A 414 -11.47 3.58 -20.24
C GLY A 414 -11.73 2.07 -20.25
N ILE A 415 -13.01 1.64 -20.25
CA ILE A 415 -13.37 0.22 -20.20
C ILE A 415 -12.84 -0.54 -21.42
N GLY A 416 -12.93 0.04 -22.62
CA GLY A 416 -12.42 -0.56 -23.85
C GLY A 416 -10.90 -0.71 -23.83
N TRP A 417 -10.20 0.32 -23.34
CA TRP A 417 -8.75 0.27 -23.13
C TRP A 417 -8.37 -0.86 -22.14
N LEU A 418 -9.06 -0.96 -21.00
CA LEU A 418 -8.80 -2.00 -19.98
C LEU A 418 -9.03 -3.40 -20.55
N TYR A 419 -10.09 -3.60 -21.34
CA TYR A 419 -10.36 -4.88 -21.99
C TYR A 419 -9.25 -5.27 -22.97
N ASN A 420 -8.82 -4.35 -23.82
CA ASN A 420 -7.74 -4.56 -24.78
C ASN A 420 -6.41 -4.82 -24.05
N PHE A 421 -6.13 -4.08 -22.97
CA PHE A 421 -4.95 -4.30 -22.13
C PHE A 421 -4.92 -5.72 -21.53
N ILE A 422 -6.02 -6.17 -20.91
CA ILE A 422 -6.12 -7.53 -20.35
C ILE A 422 -5.97 -8.59 -21.44
N LYS A 423 -6.55 -8.38 -22.61
CA LYS A 423 -6.42 -9.30 -23.75
C LYS A 423 -4.96 -9.39 -24.20
N ALA A 424 -4.31 -8.27 -24.44
CA ALA A 424 -2.91 -8.21 -24.86
C ALA A 424 -1.96 -8.84 -23.84
N GLN A 425 -2.21 -8.68 -22.54
CA GLN A 425 -1.46 -9.36 -21.47
C GLN A 425 -1.53 -10.89 -21.53
N GLY A 426 -2.58 -11.46 -22.12
CA GLY A 426 -2.72 -12.91 -22.26
C GLY A 426 -2.07 -13.51 -23.51
N GLU A 427 -1.60 -12.67 -24.41
CA GLU A 427 -1.04 -13.11 -25.73
C GLU A 427 0.47 -13.34 -25.69
N ARG A 428 1.18 -12.86 -24.64
CA ARG A 428 2.65 -12.85 -24.55
C ARG A 428 3.14 -13.24 -23.17
N ASN A 429 4.40 -13.68 -23.10
CA ASN A 429 5.12 -13.87 -21.83
C ASN A 429 6.12 -12.72 -21.64
N TYR A 430 5.87 -11.87 -20.63
CA TYR A 430 6.71 -10.74 -20.26
C TYR A 430 7.77 -11.08 -19.20
N GLY A 431 7.93 -12.35 -18.84
CA GLY A 431 8.86 -12.80 -17.81
C GLY A 431 8.32 -12.59 -16.40
N LYS A 432 9.16 -12.17 -15.46
CA LYS A 432 8.82 -12.04 -14.04
C LYS A 432 8.54 -10.61 -13.61
N ILE A 433 7.76 -10.52 -12.52
CA ILE A 433 7.61 -9.32 -11.71
C ILE A 433 8.49 -9.48 -10.47
N TYR A 434 9.31 -8.48 -10.18
CA TYR A 434 10.17 -8.42 -9.00
C TYR A 434 9.67 -7.34 -8.06
N VAL A 435 9.43 -7.69 -6.79
CA VAL A 435 9.05 -6.74 -5.75
C VAL A 435 10.06 -6.80 -4.61
N ARG A 436 10.59 -5.65 -4.23
CA ARG A 436 11.56 -5.52 -3.14
C ARG A 436 11.06 -4.51 -2.12
N PHE A 437 11.26 -4.85 -0.85
CA PHE A 437 10.89 -4.02 0.30
C PHE A 437 12.16 -3.67 1.08
N PRO A 438 13.01 -2.75 0.58
CA PRO A 438 14.20 -2.37 1.33
C PRO A 438 13.83 -1.75 2.68
N GLU A 439 14.82 -1.53 3.51
CA GLU A 439 14.64 -1.00 4.85
C GLU A 439 13.79 0.27 4.87
N ALA A 440 12.84 0.33 5.79
CA ALA A 440 11.95 1.48 5.94
C ALA A 440 12.70 2.70 6.50
N VAL A 441 12.21 3.89 6.15
CA VAL A 441 12.72 5.18 6.66
C VAL A 441 11.79 5.66 7.76
N SER A 442 12.31 5.89 8.96
CA SER A 442 11.56 6.43 10.10
C SER A 442 11.32 7.94 9.93
N MET A 443 10.07 8.39 10.07
CA MET A 443 9.80 9.83 10.11
C MET A 443 10.44 10.50 11.33
N ARG A 444 10.53 9.77 12.44
CA ARG A 444 11.12 10.28 13.67
C ARG A 444 12.60 10.63 13.52
N GLU A 445 13.35 9.86 12.73
CA GLU A 445 14.76 10.13 12.44
C GLU A 445 14.97 11.45 11.69
N TYR A 446 14.07 11.78 10.76
CA TYR A 446 14.18 12.97 9.90
C TYR A 446 13.46 14.20 10.44
N LEU A 447 12.34 14.01 11.14
CA LEU A 447 11.49 15.11 11.62
C LEU A 447 11.69 15.39 13.12
N GLY A 448 12.43 14.54 13.85
CA GLY A 448 12.53 14.61 15.29
C GLY A 448 11.24 14.17 15.99
N PRO A 449 11.09 14.41 17.30
CA PRO A 449 9.92 13.98 18.06
C PRO A 449 8.65 14.75 17.65
N PRO A 450 7.46 14.15 17.84
CA PRO A 450 6.18 14.86 17.71
C PRO A 450 6.17 16.15 18.55
N HIS A 451 5.50 17.17 18.04
CA HIS A 451 5.47 18.52 18.64
C HIS A 451 6.84 19.21 18.79
N GLY A 452 7.88 18.67 18.13
CA GLY A 452 9.23 19.23 18.12
C GLY A 452 9.36 20.52 17.28
N PRO A 453 10.58 21.08 17.16
CA PRO A 453 10.82 22.36 16.48
C PRO A 453 10.32 22.41 15.03
N LEU A 454 10.35 21.28 14.30
CA LEU A 454 9.89 21.19 12.91
C LEU A 454 8.37 21.32 12.76
N ALA A 455 7.59 21.15 13.83
CA ALA A 455 6.14 21.36 13.78
C ALA A 455 5.78 22.82 13.44
N GLN A 456 6.64 23.79 13.78
CA GLN A 456 6.39 25.21 13.59
C GLN A 456 7.20 25.82 12.42
N GLY A 457 8.29 25.20 11.99
CA GLY A 457 9.22 25.69 10.99
C GLY A 457 8.90 25.23 9.57
N LYS A 458 8.14 26.00 8.77
CA LYS A 458 7.70 25.60 7.43
C LYS A 458 8.85 25.23 6.49
N ASP A 459 9.91 26.04 6.40
CA ASP A 459 11.04 25.81 5.47
C ASP A 459 11.90 24.64 5.93
N ALA A 460 12.20 24.57 7.24
CA ALA A 460 12.95 23.45 7.81
C ALA A 460 12.20 22.12 7.64
N LYS A 461 10.89 22.09 7.88
CA LYS A 461 10.04 20.93 7.61
C LYS A 461 10.08 20.54 6.14
N ARG A 462 9.95 21.49 5.22
CA ARG A 462 10.01 21.24 3.77
C ARG A 462 11.34 20.61 3.36
N LEU A 463 12.46 21.12 3.87
CA LEU A 463 13.79 20.57 3.60
C LEU A 463 13.94 19.15 4.16
N ALA A 464 13.46 18.88 5.37
CA ALA A 464 13.48 17.56 5.98
C ALA A 464 12.65 16.55 5.17
N LEU A 465 11.45 16.96 4.72
CA LEU A 465 10.60 16.15 3.84
C LEU A 465 11.28 15.84 2.50
N GLN A 466 11.99 16.81 1.91
CA GLN A 466 12.76 16.57 0.68
C GLN A 466 13.84 15.54 0.91
N LYS A 467 14.68 15.71 1.94
CA LYS A 467 15.75 14.76 2.27
C LYS A 467 15.21 13.35 2.49
N MET A 468 14.17 13.22 3.30
CA MET A 468 13.54 11.93 3.59
C MET A 468 12.96 11.27 2.32
N SER A 469 12.30 12.05 1.45
CA SER A 469 11.73 11.54 0.20
C SER A 469 12.82 11.13 -0.81
N PHE A 470 13.94 11.84 -0.86
CA PHE A 470 15.10 11.44 -1.66
C PHE A 470 15.75 10.17 -1.14
N GLU A 471 15.85 10.01 0.17
CA GLU A 471 16.33 8.76 0.78
C GLU A 471 15.44 7.57 0.40
N VAL A 472 14.12 7.71 0.48
CA VAL A 472 13.18 6.68 0.03
C VAL A 472 13.39 6.34 -1.45
N ALA A 473 13.52 7.35 -2.33
CA ALA A 473 13.75 7.16 -3.75
C ALA A 473 15.09 6.44 -4.04
N TRP A 474 16.13 6.80 -3.32
CA TRP A 474 17.44 6.16 -3.42
C TRP A 474 17.39 4.70 -2.97
N ARG A 475 16.70 4.38 -1.84
CA ARG A 475 16.50 2.99 -1.38
C ARG A 475 15.70 2.16 -2.39
N ILE A 476 14.68 2.75 -3.04
CA ILE A 476 13.95 2.08 -4.12
C ILE A 476 14.89 1.69 -5.26
N LEU A 477 15.72 2.62 -5.73
CA LEU A 477 16.65 2.36 -6.84
C LEU A 477 17.69 1.30 -6.48
N ARG A 478 18.32 1.41 -5.32
CA ARG A 478 19.31 0.42 -4.86
C ARG A 478 18.74 -1.00 -4.72
N ALA A 479 17.48 -1.12 -4.36
CA ALA A 479 16.82 -2.42 -4.25
C ALA A 479 16.25 -2.92 -5.59
N THR A 480 16.25 -2.09 -6.64
CA THR A 480 15.73 -2.47 -7.96
C THR A 480 16.68 -3.47 -8.62
N PRO A 481 16.24 -4.72 -8.88
CA PRO A 481 17.09 -5.71 -9.53
C PRO A 481 17.41 -5.31 -10.97
N VAL A 482 18.66 -5.49 -11.36
CA VAL A 482 19.11 -5.36 -12.76
C VAL A 482 18.56 -6.53 -13.57
N THR A 483 17.78 -6.26 -14.63
CA THR A 483 17.14 -7.27 -15.47
C THR A 483 17.96 -7.61 -16.71
N ALA A 484 17.76 -8.81 -17.28
CA ALA A 484 18.40 -9.22 -18.55
C ALA A 484 18.09 -8.23 -19.66
N THR A 485 16.83 -7.85 -19.81
CA THR A 485 16.38 -6.87 -20.82
C THR A 485 17.10 -5.54 -20.68
N GLY A 486 17.22 -5.04 -19.45
CA GLY A 486 17.93 -3.79 -19.16
C GLY A 486 19.41 -3.84 -19.55
N LEU A 487 20.12 -4.94 -19.22
CA LEU A 487 21.53 -5.14 -19.56
C LEU A 487 21.76 -5.26 -21.06
N VAL A 488 20.96 -6.10 -21.74
CA VAL A 488 21.10 -6.29 -23.18
C VAL A 488 20.82 -5.01 -23.96
N CYS A 489 19.76 -4.28 -23.59
CA CYS A 489 19.44 -2.99 -24.20
C CYS A 489 20.53 -1.93 -23.90
N ALA A 490 21.06 -1.89 -22.67
CA ALA A 490 22.15 -0.99 -22.32
C ALA A 490 23.39 -1.24 -23.20
N LEU A 491 23.79 -2.52 -23.33
CA LEU A 491 24.93 -2.90 -24.15
C LEU A 491 24.72 -2.53 -25.62
N LEU A 492 23.61 -2.95 -26.24
CA LEU A 492 23.37 -2.70 -27.67
C LEU A 492 23.23 -1.21 -28.01
N LEU A 493 22.70 -0.37 -27.11
CA LEU A 493 22.66 1.08 -27.31
C LEU A 493 24.06 1.72 -27.30
N THR A 494 25.05 1.14 -26.61
CA THR A 494 26.44 1.66 -26.63
C THR A 494 27.13 1.45 -27.97
N THR A 495 26.71 0.47 -28.74
CA THR A 495 27.31 0.12 -30.04
C THR A 495 26.89 1.06 -31.18
N ARG A 496 26.00 2.02 -30.89
CA ARG A 496 25.52 3.03 -31.86
C ARG A 496 25.05 2.43 -33.19
N GLY A 497 24.24 1.39 -33.13
CA GLY A 497 23.67 0.72 -34.32
C GLY A 497 24.57 -0.36 -34.95
N ALA A 498 25.78 -0.60 -34.42
CA ALA A 498 26.56 -1.76 -34.83
C ALA A 498 25.90 -3.05 -34.31
N ALA A 499 25.83 -4.06 -35.16
CA ALA A 499 25.28 -5.36 -34.82
C ALA A 499 26.35 -6.23 -34.12
N LEU A 500 25.95 -6.98 -33.08
CA LEU A 500 26.82 -7.89 -32.33
C LEU A 500 26.42 -9.34 -32.59
N THR A 501 27.41 -10.23 -32.66
CA THR A 501 27.20 -11.68 -32.65
C THR A 501 26.86 -12.17 -31.26
N LEU A 502 26.37 -13.40 -31.12
CA LEU A 502 26.07 -14.01 -29.84
C LEU A 502 27.30 -14.08 -28.92
N ASP A 503 28.47 -14.39 -29.47
CA ASP A 503 29.70 -14.52 -28.72
C ASP A 503 30.21 -13.16 -28.21
N GLN A 504 30.08 -12.11 -29.02
CA GLN A 504 30.38 -10.72 -28.58
C GLN A 504 29.44 -10.29 -27.48
N LEU A 505 28.13 -10.51 -27.64
CA LEU A 505 27.14 -10.20 -26.61
C LEU A 505 27.45 -10.92 -25.28
N HIS A 506 27.68 -12.26 -25.38
CA HIS A 506 27.98 -13.06 -24.20
C HIS A 506 29.24 -12.56 -23.49
N HIS A 507 30.34 -12.34 -24.22
CA HIS A 507 31.59 -11.88 -23.63
C HIS A 507 31.44 -10.53 -22.89
N THR A 508 30.85 -9.54 -23.55
CA THR A 508 30.70 -8.19 -22.94
C THR A 508 29.71 -8.19 -21.77
N LEU A 509 28.66 -9.03 -21.80
CA LEU A 509 27.74 -9.15 -20.68
C LEU A 509 28.38 -9.77 -19.45
N GLN A 510 29.41 -10.66 -19.60
CA GLN A 510 30.12 -11.21 -18.44
C GLN A 510 30.83 -10.13 -17.63
N ASP A 511 31.51 -9.18 -18.29
CA ASP A 511 32.20 -8.07 -17.60
C ASP A 511 31.20 -7.24 -16.76
N SER A 512 30.02 -6.97 -17.34
CA SER A 512 28.94 -6.26 -16.63
C SER A 512 28.41 -7.05 -15.43
N LEU A 513 28.20 -8.36 -15.58
CA LEU A 513 27.72 -9.22 -14.50
C LEU A 513 28.77 -9.39 -13.40
N ASP A 514 30.05 -9.51 -13.75
CA ASP A 514 31.16 -9.57 -12.78
C ASP A 514 31.28 -8.28 -11.99
N TYR A 515 31.07 -7.13 -12.63
CA TYR A 515 30.98 -5.85 -11.94
C TYR A 515 29.83 -5.80 -10.94
N LEU A 516 28.61 -6.19 -11.35
CA LEU A 516 27.44 -6.22 -10.48
C LEU A 516 27.61 -7.16 -9.30
N ASP A 517 28.26 -8.32 -9.49
CA ASP A 517 28.56 -9.27 -8.40
C ASP A 517 29.55 -8.67 -7.39
N ARG A 518 30.65 -8.05 -7.86
CA ARG A 518 31.61 -7.36 -6.99
C ARG A 518 30.93 -6.25 -6.15
N LYS A 519 29.99 -5.54 -6.74
CA LYS A 519 29.22 -4.46 -6.08
C LYS A 519 28.04 -4.97 -5.25
N GLN A 520 27.80 -6.27 -5.23
CA GLN A 520 26.63 -6.86 -4.57
C GLN A 520 25.32 -6.20 -4.98
N THR A 521 25.25 -5.75 -6.24
CA THR A 521 24.05 -5.13 -6.81
C THR A 521 22.98 -6.19 -7.03
N PRO A 522 21.72 -5.96 -6.63
CA PRO A 522 20.65 -6.91 -6.88
C PRO A 522 20.48 -7.19 -8.38
N VAL A 523 20.48 -8.46 -8.75
CA VAL A 523 20.24 -8.91 -10.12
C VAL A 523 19.02 -9.81 -10.16
N SER A 524 18.26 -9.75 -11.25
CA SER A 524 17.09 -10.60 -11.45
C SER A 524 17.48 -12.02 -11.83
N THR A 525 16.57 -12.97 -11.63
CA THR A 525 16.77 -14.35 -12.08
C THR A 525 16.95 -14.44 -13.61
N SER A 526 16.37 -13.52 -14.37
CA SER A 526 16.59 -13.43 -15.82
C SER A 526 18.01 -12.99 -16.16
N ALA A 527 18.58 -12.01 -15.43
CA ALA A 527 19.96 -11.54 -15.64
C ALA A 527 20.99 -12.60 -15.28
N LEU A 528 20.77 -13.40 -14.23
CA LEU A 528 21.67 -14.52 -13.88
C LEU A 528 21.78 -15.56 -15.00
N ARG A 529 20.74 -15.75 -15.81
CA ARG A 529 20.79 -16.68 -16.98
C ARG A 529 21.77 -16.21 -18.06
N LEU A 530 22.07 -14.90 -18.12
CA LEU A 530 23.04 -14.34 -19.08
C LEU A 530 24.48 -14.81 -18.81
N ARG A 531 24.75 -15.49 -17.68
CA ARG A 531 26.03 -16.17 -17.42
C ARG A 531 26.32 -17.29 -18.43
N THR A 532 25.31 -17.80 -19.12
CA THR A 532 25.47 -18.83 -20.14
C THR A 532 25.15 -18.29 -21.54
N ARG A 533 25.85 -18.81 -22.54
CA ARG A 533 25.64 -18.47 -23.94
C ARG A 533 24.20 -18.74 -24.40
N ASP A 534 23.62 -19.85 -23.95
CA ASP A 534 22.22 -20.19 -24.24
C ASP A 534 21.23 -19.24 -23.56
N GLY A 535 21.53 -18.78 -22.37
CA GLY A 535 20.73 -17.76 -21.68
C GLY A 535 20.77 -16.41 -22.41
N VAL A 536 21.93 -15.99 -22.92
CA VAL A 536 22.03 -14.79 -23.77
C VAL A 536 21.21 -14.97 -25.05
N ARG A 537 21.34 -16.13 -25.75
CA ARG A 537 20.53 -16.42 -26.91
C ARG A 537 19.04 -16.35 -26.63
N ALA A 538 18.57 -17.00 -25.57
CA ALA A 538 17.16 -16.96 -25.19
C ALA A 538 16.67 -15.54 -24.92
N ALA A 539 17.49 -14.70 -24.25
CA ALA A 539 17.13 -13.32 -23.96
C ALA A 539 17.02 -12.46 -25.23
N VAL A 540 18.02 -12.53 -26.15
CA VAL A 540 17.98 -11.71 -27.37
C VAL A 540 16.94 -12.20 -28.36
N ASP A 541 16.67 -13.50 -28.45
CA ASP A 541 15.60 -14.06 -29.29
C ASP A 541 14.22 -13.65 -28.78
N ALA A 542 13.99 -13.70 -27.47
CA ALA A 542 12.75 -13.19 -26.86
C ALA A 542 12.53 -11.70 -27.16
N LEU A 543 13.58 -10.87 -27.00
CA LEU A 543 13.52 -9.44 -27.28
C LEU A 543 13.39 -9.12 -28.76
N SER A 544 13.90 -9.98 -29.68
CA SER A 544 13.75 -9.79 -31.11
C SER A 544 12.34 -10.12 -31.61
N ASN A 545 11.67 -11.06 -30.97
CA ASN A 545 10.28 -11.41 -31.31
C ASN A 545 9.29 -10.35 -30.85
N GLU A 546 9.65 -9.57 -29.85
CA GLU A 546 8.74 -8.69 -29.12
C GLU A 546 9.14 -7.20 -29.11
N HIS A 547 10.21 -6.84 -29.91
CA HIS A 547 10.87 -5.54 -29.81
C HIS A 547 11.55 -5.30 -28.42
N PRO A 548 12.58 -4.51 -28.25
CA PRO A 548 13.14 -3.50 -29.18
C PRO A 548 14.43 -3.94 -29.89
N ILE A 549 14.68 -5.19 -30.11
CA ILE A 549 15.92 -5.68 -30.75
C ILE A 549 15.60 -6.29 -32.11
N THR A 550 16.44 -5.97 -33.10
CA THR A 550 16.35 -6.54 -34.44
C THR A 550 17.41 -7.64 -34.62
N ARG A 551 16.99 -8.81 -35.11
CA ARG A 551 17.86 -9.92 -35.49
C ARG A 551 18.02 -9.94 -37.00
N VAL A 552 19.25 -10.19 -37.47
CA VAL A 552 19.59 -10.36 -38.88
C VAL A 552 20.30 -11.69 -39.11
N ASP A 553 19.74 -12.51 -39.99
CA ASP A 553 20.22 -13.89 -40.29
C ASP A 553 20.99 -14.01 -41.62
N GLY A 554 21.25 -12.91 -42.32
CA GLY A 554 21.85 -12.89 -43.66
C GLY A 554 23.36 -13.08 -43.74
N GLY A 555 24.07 -13.29 -42.62
CA GLY A 555 25.52 -13.42 -42.53
C GLY A 555 26.03 -14.84 -42.26
N ARG A 556 27.29 -14.97 -41.84
CA ARG A 556 27.88 -16.23 -41.39
C ARG A 556 27.21 -16.80 -40.15
N GLU A 557 26.73 -15.88 -39.28
CA GLU A 557 26.00 -16.16 -38.06
C GLU A 557 24.98 -15.05 -37.80
N PRO A 558 23.93 -15.30 -37.00
CA PRO A 558 22.98 -14.29 -36.62
C PRO A 558 23.64 -13.14 -35.81
N VAL A 559 23.18 -11.92 -36.05
CA VAL A 559 23.61 -10.72 -35.30
C VAL A 559 22.39 -9.95 -34.80
N TRP A 560 22.58 -9.22 -33.73
CA TRP A 560 21.54 -8.42 -33.08
C TRP A 560 21.95 -6.95 -32.94
N TYR A 561 21.01 -6.06 -33.17
CA TYR A 561 21.19 -4.62 -32.99
C TYR A 561 19.87 -3.94 -32.65
N ILE A 562 19.91 -2.67 -32.29
CA ILE A 562 18.72 -1.83 -32.07
C ILE A 562 18.53 -0.93 -33.28
N ALA A 563 17.37 -1.03 -33.92
CA ALA A 563 17.01 -0.17 -35.05
C ALA A 563 16.71 1.26 -34.55
N PRO A 564 16.93 2.32 -35.37
CA PRO A 564 16.72 3.70 -34.93
C PRO A 564 15.33 4.04 -34.42
N ASP A 565 14.31 3.38 -34.95
CA ASP A 565 12.93 3.53 -34.52
C ASP A 565 12.62 2.81 -33.18
N GLU A 566 13.48 1.90 -32.73
CA GLU A 566 13.36 1.15 -31.47
C GLU A 566 14.23 1.73 -30.34
N GLU A 567 15.06 2.76 -30.59
CA GLU A 567 15.96 3.32 -29.60
C GLU A 567 15.24 3.84 -28.35
N HIS A 568 14.04 4.41 -28.47
CA HIS A 568 13.27 4.90 -27.33
C HIS A 568 12.77 3.77 -26.43
N ALA A 569 12.32 2.66 -27.00
CA ALA A 569 11.90 1.48 -26.25
C ALA A 569 13.09 0.82 -25.54
N ALA A 570 14.21 0.66 -26.23
CA ALA A 570 15.45 0.16 -25.65
C ALA A 570 16.00 1.07 -24.55
N ALA A 571 15.93 2.40 -24.76
CA ALA A 571 16.36 3.38 -23.76
C ALA A 571 15.51 3.32 -22.47
N PHE A 572 14.22 2.99 -22.55
CA PHE A 572 13.40 2.74 -21.37
C PHE A 572 14.00 1.64 -20.49
N TYR A 573 14.35 0.50 -21.07
CA TYR A 573 14.94 -0.64 -20.36
C TYR A 573 16.34 -0.31 -19.83
N ARG A 574 17.20 0.31 -20.65
CA ARG A 574 18.53 0.81 -20.19
C ARG A 574 18.36 1.73 -18.97
N ASN A 575 17.45 2.69 -19.04
CA ASN A 575 17.24 3.67 -17.96
C ASN A 575 16.73 3.03 -16.67
N SER A 576 16.10 1.85 -16.75
CA SER A 576 15.67 1.13 -15.55
C SER A 576 16.82 0.50 -14.76
N VAL A 577 18.00 0.30 -15.39
CA VAL A 577 19.17 -0.36 -14.78
C VAL A 577 20.42 0.51 -14.71
N ILE A 578 20.45 1.66 -15.38
CA ILE A 578 21.64 2.52 -15.50
C ILE A 578 22.17 3.03 -14.16
N HIS A 579 21.29 3.12 -13.14
CA HIS A 579 21.67 3.54 -11.80
C HIS A 579 22.74 2.61 -11.18
N ALA A 580 22.80 1.34 -11.58
CA ALA A 580 23.79 0.39 -11.10
C ALA A 580 25.22 0.66 -11.61
N PHE A 581 25.36 1.41 -12.69
CA PHE A 581 26.64 1.72 -13.33
C PHE A 581 27.04 3.21 -13.20
N LEU A 582 26.28 3.98 -12.45
CA LEU A 582 26.47 5.43 -12.40
C LEU A 582 27.76 5.84 -11.69
N GLU A 583 28.08 5.20 -10.56
CA GLU A 583 29.26 5.53 -9.76
C GLU A 583 30.53 5.15 -10.51
N THR A 584 30.62 3.97 -11.12
CA THR A 584 31.76 3.59 -11.95
C THR A 584 31.95 4.52 -13.14
N SER A 585 30.85 4.91 -13.82
CA SER A 585 30.94 5.87 -14.92
C SER A 585 31.46 7.25 -14.49
N ILE A 586 31.10 7.70 -13.29
CA ILE A 586 31.65 8.94 -12.71
C ILE A 586 33.15 8.79 -12.43
N VAL A 587 33.56 7.64 -11.85
CA VAL A 587 34.98 7.37 -11.58
C VAL A 587 35.80 7.36 -12.87
N GLU A 588 35.36 6.63 -13.89
CA GLU A 588 36.05 6.55 -15.19
C GLU A 588 36.21 7.92 -15.84
N LEU A 589 35.13 8.72 -15.85
CA LEU A 589 35.16 10.09 -16.40
C LEU A 589 36.05 11.03 -15.59
N ALA A 590 36.04 10.89 -14.26
CA ALA A 590 36.87 11.71 -13.38
C ALA A 590 38.37 11.33 -13.49
N LEU A 591 38.69 10.04 -13.61
CA LEU A 591 40.04 9.55 -13.88
C LEU A 591 40.55 10.05 -15.24
N ALA A 592 39.74 9.91 -16.31
CA ALA A 592 40.10 10.43 -17.62
C ALA A 592 40.38 11.91 -17.60
N HIS A 593 39.58 12.70 -16.86
CA HIS A 593 39.85 14.13 -16.67
C HIS A 593 41.16 14.40 -15.91
N ALA A 594 41.39 13.71 -14.81
CA ALA A 594 42.59 13.88 -13.98
C ALA A 594 43.86 13.52 -14.74
N CYS A 595 43.85 12.54 -15.65
CA CYS A 595 45.00 12.15 -16.48
C CYS A 595 45.43 13.27 -17.45
N HIS A 596 44.50 14.19 -17.84
CA HIS A 596 44.77 15.28 -18.76
C HIS A 596 44.94 16.62 -18.05
N THR A 597 44.96 16.64 -16.72
CA THR A 597 45.07 17.89 -15.95
C THR A 597 46.51 18.06 -15.42
N ASP A 598 47.07 19.25 -15.58
CA ASP A 598 48.35 19.63 -14.98
C ASP A 598 48.12 19.97 -13.49
N GLY A 599 49.00 19.46 -12.61
CA GLY A 599 48.94 19.70 -11.17
C GLY A 599 48.55 18.45 -10.35
N ASP A 600 47.87 18.67 -9.23
CA ASP A 600 47.41 17.55 -8.36
C ASP A 600 46.28 16.78 -9.00
N ARG A 601 46.63 15.59 -9.49
CA ARG A 601 45.65 14.70 -10.17
C ARG A 601 44.58 14.18 -9.23
N LEU A 602 44.88 14.00 -7.95
CA LEU A 602 43.90 13.50 -6.97
C LEU A 602 42.86 14.60 -6.66
N GLU A 603 43.34 15.84 -6.49
CA GLU A 603 42.46 17.00 -6.33
C GLU A 603 41.54 17.17 -7.57
N ALA A 604 42.13 17.11 -8.77
CA ALA A 604 41.38 17.19 -10.03
C ALA A 604 40.32 16.08 -10.19
N PHE A 605 40.66 14.85 -9.80
CA PHE A 605 39.72 13.74 -9.78
C PHE A 605 38.50 14.03 -8.87
N TRP A 606 38.76 14.39 -7.62
CA TRP A 606 37.68 14.66 -6.67
C TRP A 606 36.82 15.87 -7.08
N ALA A 607 37.45 16.92 -7.58
CA ALA A 607 36.71 18.07 -8.09
C ALA A 607 35.76 17.66 -9.24
N GLN A 608 36.26 16.86 -10.18
CA GLN A 608 35.44 16.40 -11.32
C GLN A 608 34.35 15.40 -10.89
N ALA A 609 34.64 14.47 -10.00
CA ALA A 609 33.65 13.52 -9.49
C ALA A 609 32.49 14.24 -8.79
N MET A 610 32.79 15.21 -7.94
CA MET A 610 31.76 16.03 -7.27
C MET A 610 30.99 16.92 -8.24
N ARG A 611 31.66 17.47 -9.26
CA ARG A 611 31.00 18.22 -10.33
C ARG A 611 30.03 17.37 -11.13
N LEU A 612 30.42 16.16 -11.50
CA LEU A 612 29.54 15.21 -12.21
C LEU A 612 28.35 14.81 -11.34
N ARG A 613 28.56 14.52 -10.05
CA ARG A 613 27.46 14.29 -9.12
C ARG A 613 26.47 15.47 -9.08
N ASP A 614 26.99 16.69 -8.97
CA ASP A 614 26.16 17.90 -8.91
C ASP A 614 25.40 18.17 -10.20
N LEU A 615 25.96 17.81 -11.34
CA LEU A 615 25.30 17.90 -12.64
C LEU A 615 24.19 16.84 -12.76
N LEU A 616 24.48 15.61 -12.34
CA LEU A 616 23.60 14.44 -12.52
C LEU A 616 22.52 14.33 -11.45
N LYS A 617 22.62 15.03 -10.31
CA LYS A 617 21.65 14.95 -9.20
C LYS A 617 20.21 15.39 -9.56
N PHE A 618 20.02 16.02 -10.71
CA PHE A 618 18.69 16.37 -11.21
C PHE A 618 18.01 15.24 -11.99
N ASP A 619 18.80 14.26 -12.44
CA ASP A 619 18.36 13.10 -13.19
C ASP A 619 18.47 11.78 -12.42
N PHE A 620 19.32 11.76 -11.40
CA PHE A 620 19.64 10.56 -10.62
C PHE A 620 19.67 10.86 -9.12
N TYR A 621 19.54 9.81 -8.33
CA TYR A 621 19.59 9.86 -6.87
C TYR A 621 20.93 9.35 -6.39
N PHE A 622 21.56 10.10 -5.51
CA PHE A 622 22.83 9.76 -4.89
C PHE A 622 22.66 9.67 -3.38
N ALA A 623 23.52 8.90 -2.74
CA ALA A 623 23.74 8.96 -1.31
C ALA A 623 24.10 10.38 -0.86
N ASP A 624 24.11 10.62 0.45
CA ASP A 624 24.65 11.86 0.99
C ASP A 624 26.12 12.06 0.55
N SER A 625 26.63 13.29 0.71
CA SER A 625 27.95 13.64 0.18
C SER A 625 29.11 12.82 0.80
N ALA A 626 28.97 12.39 2.05
CA ALA A 626 29.99 11.59 2.74
C ALA A 626 29.97 10.14 2.26
N ALA A 627 28.79 9.54 2.20
CA ALA A 627 28.59 8.18 1.69
C ALA A 627 28.95 8.08 0.20
N PHE A 628 28.59 9.10 -0.62
CA PHE A 628 29.00 9.16 -2.02
C PHE A 628 30.53 9.17 -2.19
N ARG A 629 31.25 9.98 -1.38
CA ARG A 629 32.72 9.98 -1.41
C ARG A 629 33.31 8.63 -1.03
N ALA A 630 32.73 7.97 -0.03
CA ALA A 630 33.17 6.63 0.38
C ALA A 630 32.98 5.61 -0.76
N ASN A 631 31.80 5.62 -1.42
CA ASN A 631 31.51 4.74 -2.55
C ASN A 631 32.47 4.98 -3.73
N ILE A 632 32.74 6.25 -4.08
CA ILE A 632 33.69 6.60 -5.14
C ILE A 632 35.13 6.17 -4.78
N ALA A 633 35.53 6.28 -3.51
CA ALA A 633 36.86 5.82 -3.06
C ALA A 633 37.01 4.29 -3.13
N GLU A 634 35.92 3.57 -2.86
CA GLU A 634 35.88 2.11 -3.01
C GLU A 634 35.93 1.66 -4.48
N GLU A 635 35.40 2.50 -5.39
CA GLU A 635 35.35 2.25 -6.83
C GLU A 635 36.70 2.53 -7.51
N MET A 636 37.57 3.38 -6.91
CA MET A 636 38.93 3.68 -7.39
C MET A 636 39.86 2.50 -7.20
#